data_70438cc293b0161f703087bbedac4eed
#
_entry.id   70438cc293b0161f703087bbedac4eed
#
_cell.length_a   1.000
_cell.length_b   1.000
_cell.length_c   1.000
_cell.angle_alpha   90.00
_cell.angle_beta   90.00
_cell.angle_gamma   90.00
#
_symmetry.space_group_name_H-M   'P 1'
#
loop_
_entity.id
_entity.type
_entity.pdbx_description
1 polymer ?
#
loop_
_entity_poly.entity_id
_entity_poly.type
_entity_poly.pdbx_seq_one_letter_code
_entity_poly.pdbx_strand_id
1 'polypeptide(L)'
;MGQRCGYSIDRVCALWLDTTQFLVSSSSVARGHTPRLPKVLSTVQGSEQLAWKYLFSDARQSQAMEGNPVHRVSAGDAWSSSMHPDIESERHSQSFNVEELTNILDGGAQNTALRRKVESIIHSEPELSLKDNYFMTQNERYEAAIKKKFHILMLAQRLGWSEGSSELQYASRSVSGDLGFAIHHIFQKTIRSLGSEEQIAKWDPLCSKFQILGTYAQTELGHGTYLQGLETEATYDAATQEFVVHSPTMTAIKWWPGDLGRSATHALVQAQLICSGARQGMHAFIVPIRSLDDHSPLPGTTIGDIGPKMDFEHTDNGFLKLDHVRIPRENMLNRFAQVLPDGTYVKLGVPKSNYLSMVVVRVDILLGEVLPLLQKACTIAVRYAVIRRQSRLRPSDPEAKVLDYQTQQQKLFPPLAMAYAFHFVANNLLEFFHHSYSFILDGDFALLPELHALSAGLKAMLSDFCTQGVEQCRRACGGHGYSKLSGLPSLLTRVTASCTYEGENTVLYLQTARFLIKSYLNTQKSPGSASKGSLPQSVAYLTAPDLARCPAQTAADFLQPELYTTAWAHVAVRLIKDSVHHLQTLRQAGADEHDAWNQTTVIHVQATKAHLYYVTVKIFTEALEKLESQPAIHQVLKRLSDLYALHGILTNAGDFLHDGFLSGAQIDMARKAYLDLLPFIRKDAILLTDAFDFTDQCLNSALGCYDGHAYERLFQWAQKSPTNTEGNPAYEKYIRPLLQGRRARL
;
A
#
# COMPACT_ATOMS: atom_id res chain seq x y z
N MET A 1 -38.85 10.20 -2.60
CA MET A 1 -38.12 11.47 -2.84
C MET A 1 -36.68 11.24 -2.33
N GLY A 2 -35.82 10.86 -3.24
CA GLY A 2 -34.44 10.53 -2.94
C GLY A 2 -33.53 11.69 -3.32
N GLN A 3 -32.69 12.11 -2.41
CA GLN A 3 -31.51 12.89 -2.76
C GLN A 3 -30.32 11.96 -2.77
N ARG A 4 -29.74 11.75 -3.95
CA ARG A 4 -28.47 11.07 -4.16
C ARG A 4 -27.36 12.05 -3.76
N CYS A 5 -26.60 11.74 -2.71
CA CYS A 5 -25.32 12.41 -2.42
C CYS A 5 -24.24 11.72 -3.24
N GLY A 6 -23.87 12.29 -4.38
CA GLY A 6 -22.60 12.01 -5.05
C GLY A 6 -21.50 12.82 -4.39
N TYR A 7 -20.61 12.18 -3.67
CA TYR A 7 -19.39 12.79 -3.15
C TYR A 7 -18.24 12.53 -4.12
N SER A 8 -17.64 13.58 -4.64
CA SER A 8 -16.39 13.54 -5.41
C SER A 8 -15.21 13.22 -4.48
N ILE A 9 -14.25 12.46 -4.99
CA ILE A 9 -13.01 12.08 -4.29
C ILE A 9 -12.23 13.31 -3.80
N ASP A 10 -12.33 14.44 -4.49
CA ASP A 10 -11.69 15.71 -4.10
C ASP A 10 -12.18 16.26 -2.76
N ARG A 11 -13.44 16.04 -2.39
CA ARG A 11 -13.95 16.41 -1.06
C ARG A 11 -13.47 15.46 0.03
N VAL A 12 -13.19 14.22 -0.31
CA VAL A 12 -12.71 13.20 0.64
C VAL A 12 -11.25 13.44 1.02
N CYS A 13 -10.40 13.84 0.07
CA CYS A 13 -9.01 14.24 0.35
C CYS A 13 -8.91 15.57 1.11
N ALA A 14 -9.78 16.55 0.82
CA ALA A 14 -9.83 17.82 1.54
C ALA A 14 -10.35 17.69 2.98
N LEU A 15 -11.29 16.77 3.23
CA LEU A 15 -11.78 16.48 4.59
C LEU A 15 -10.70 15.90 5.53
N TRP A 16 -9.63 15.35 4.97
CA TRP A 16 -8.49 14.85 5.76
C TRP A 16 -7.68 15.96 6.44
N LEU A 17 -7.77 17.19 5.93
CA LEU A 17 -7.04 18.37 6.43
C LEU A 17 -7.93 19.37 7.19
N ASP A 18 -9.22 19.44 6.85
CA ASP A 18 -10.13 20.45 7.44
C ASP A 18 -10.73 20.05 8.80
N THR A 19 -10.57 18.80 9.24
CA THR A 19 -11.12 18.36 10.54
C THR A 19 -10.45 18.98 11.77
N THR A 20 -9.33 19.69 11.60
CA THR A 20 -8.73 20.48 12.68
C THR A 20 -9.33 21.88 12.82
N GLN A 21 -10.04 22.40 11.82
CA GLN A 21 -10.71 23.72 11.93
C GLN A 21 -12.15 23.64 12.45
N PHE A 22 -12.81 22.48 12.41
CA PHE A 22 -14.20 22.35 12.86
C PHE A 22 -14.37 22.16 14.37
N LEU A 23 -13.30 21.90 15.14
CA LEU A 23 -13.37 21.72 16.60
C LEU A 23 -13.37 23.03 17.40
N VAL A 24 -13.27 24.20 16.74
CA VAL A 24 -13.28 25.52 17.44
C VAL A 24 -14.65 26.20 17.44
N SER A 25 -15.67 25.67 16.75
CA SER A 25 -16.94 26.42 16.56
C SER A 25 -18.20 25.88 17.28
N SER A 26 -18.10 24.84 18.11
CA SER A 26 -19.31 24.28 18.77
C SER A 26 -19.41 24.39 20.30
N SER A 27 -18.67 25.30 20.93
CA SER A 27 -18.89 25.57 22.34
C SER A 27 -18.88 27.08 22.64
N SER A 28 -19.92 27.84 22.25
CA SER A 28 -20.35 29.03 22.99
C SER A 28 -21.69 29.56 22.49
N VAL A 29 -22.76 29.10 23.11
CA VAL A 29 -24.01 29.87 23.18
C VAL A 29 -24.10 30.44 24.59
N ALA A 30 -23.62 31.66 24.79
CA ALA A 30 -24.10 32.61 25.80
C ALA A 30 -23.55 34.00 25.53
N ARG A 31 -24.43 34.84 25.02
CA ARG A 31 -24.61 36.31 25.21
C ARG A 31 -23.39 37.23 25.46
N GLY A 32 -23.19 38.16 24.52
CA GLY A 32 -23.06 39.59 24.84
C GLY A 32 -21.65 40.16 24.75
N HIS A 33 -21.51 41.06 23.79
CA HIS A 33 -20.51 42.13 23.61
C HIS A 33 -19.48 41.95 22.51
N THR A 34 -19.72 42.65 21.41
CA THR A 34 -18.77 42.94 20.33
C THR A 34 -17.66 43.89 20.78
N PRO A 35 -16.41 43.60 20.50
CA PRO A 35 -15.44 44.64 20.21
C PRO A 35 -14.96 44.59 18.75
N ARG A 36 -14.80 45.80 18.20
CA ARG A 36 -14.38 46.11 16.83
C ARG A 36 -12.98 45.59 16.55
N LEU A 37 -12.78 44.90 15.40
CA LEU A 37 -11.48 44.57 14.83
C LEU A 37 -10.86 45.80 14.14
N PRO A 38 -9.54 46.02 14.24
CA PRO A 38 -8.84 47.06 13.50
C PRO A 38 -8.57 46.60 12.06
N LYS A 39 -8.75 47.54 11.12
CA LYS A 39 -8.40 47.43 9.70
C LYS A 39 -6.88 47.29 9.53
N VAL A 40 -6.40 46.15 9.04
CA VAL A 40 -5.15 46.01 8.28
C VAL A 40 -5.39 45.07 7.13
N LEU A 41 -5.87 45.59 6.03
CA LEU A 41 -6.01 44.91 4.75
C LEU A 41 -5.67 45.94 3.65
N SER A 42 -4.39 46.07 3.32
CA SER A 42 -3.96 46.66 2.05
C SER A 42 -2.45 46.44 1.89
N THR A 43 -2.01 45.23 1.46
CA THR A 43 -0.70 45.03 0.79
C THR A 43 -0.49 43.60 0.27
N VAL A 44 -1.52 42.90 -0.23
CA VAL A 44 -1.32 41.54 -0.81
C VAL A 44 -1.90 41.43 -2.23
N GLN A 45 -2.41 42.49 -2.84
CA GLN A 45 -2.98 42.43 -4.20
C GLN A 45 -1.99 42.56 -5.36
N GLY A 46 -0.69 42.72 -5.11
CA GLY A 46 0.32 42.91 -6.17
C GLY A 46 1.03 41.64 -6.65
N SER A 47 1.03 40.56 -5.88
CA SER A 47 1.80 39.33 -6.22
C SER A 47 0.97 38.27 -6.97
N GLU A 48 -0.35 38.25 -6.83
CA GLU A 48 -1.21 37.29 -7.54
C GLU A 48 -1.35 37.59 -9.03
N GLN A 49 -1.35 38.85 -9.44
CA GLN A 49 -1.49 39.22 -10.87
C GLN A 49 -0.24 38.94 -11.71
N LEU A 50 0.95 38.82 -11.12
CA LEU A 50 2.17 38.45 -11.80
C LEU A 50 2.30 36.93 -12.00
N ALA A 51 1.83 36.13 -11.04
CA ALA A 51 1.79 34.66 -11.15
C ALA A 51 0.83 34.19 -12.26
N TRP A 52 -0.30 34.85 -12.43
CA TRP A 52 -1.29 34.53 -13.47
C TRP A 52 -0.79 34.87 -14.91
N LYS A 53 0.07 35.84 -15.08
CA LYS A 53 0.60 36.23 -16.42
C LYS A 53 1.59 35.22 -16.97
N TYR A 54 2.37 34.53 -16.12
CA TYR A 54 3.33 33.50 -16.57
C TYR A 54 2.65 32.14 -16.84
N LEU A 55 1.53 31.86 -16.19
CA LEU A 55 0.76 30.60 -16.40
C LEU A 55 -0.08 30.61 -17.67
N PHE A 56 -0.43 31.78 -18.25
CA PHE A 56 -1.29 31.88 -19.43
C PHE A 56 -0.57 32.22 -20.73
N SER A 57 0.73 32.52 -20.73
CA SER A 57 1.49 32.74 -21.96
C SER A 57 1.81 31.43 -22.70
N ASP A 58 1.94 30.30 -21.99
CA ASP A 58 2.16 28.97 -22.59
C ASP A 58 0.88 28.18 -22.87
N ALA A 59 -0.26 28.60 -22.32
CA ALA A 59 -1.55 27.91 -22.53
C ALA A 59 -2.11 28.02 -23.95
N ARG A 60 -1.57 28.89 -24.81
CA ARG A 60 -1.99 28.97 -26.23
C ARG A 60 -1.34 27.95 -27.15
N GLN A 61 -0.30 27.21 -26.67
CA GLN A 61 0.27 26.09 -27.41
C GLN A 61 -0.26 24.73 -26.97
N SER A 62 -0.98 24.64 -25.83
CA SER A 62 -1.47 23.36 -25.29
C SER A 62 -2.86 22.96 -25.76
N GLN A 63 -3.59 23.79 -26.54
CA GLN A 63 -4.92 23.45 -27.05
C GLN A 63 -4.93 22.54 -28.31
N ALA A 64 -3.75 22.08 -28.78
CA ALA A 64 -3.64 21.18 -29.93
C ALA A 64 -3.20 19.74 -29.56
N MET A 65 -3.24 19.34 -28.28
CA MET A 65 -2.75 18.04 -27.84
C MET A 65 -3.80 17.12 -27.18
N GLU A 66 -5.07 17.30 -27.50
CA GLU A 66 -6.09 16.32 -27.21
C GLU A 66 -5.89 15.10 -28.13
N GLY A 67 -5.38 14.00 -27.59
CA GLY A 67 -5.35 12.69 -28.26
C GLY A 67 -3.99 12.14 -28.67
N ASN A 68 -2.85 12.72 -28.29
CA ASN A 68 -1.56 12.22 -28.76
C ASN A 68 -0.80 11.41 -27.68
N PRO A 69 -0.41 10.14 -27.94
CA PRO A 69 0.31 9.26 -27.02
C PRO A 69 1.74 9.71 -26.65
N VAL A 70 2.19 10.88 -27.14
CA VAL A 70 3.55 11.42 -26.95
C VAL A 70 3.92 11.63 -25.47
N HIS A 71 2.94 11.79 -24.57
CA HIS A 71 3.22 11.97 -23.14
C HIS A 71 3.72 10.72 -22.41
N ARG A 72 3.60 9.53 -23.00
CA ARG A 72 3.99 8.26 -22.37
C ARG A 72 5.44 7.84 -22.65
N VAL A 73 6.06 8.42 -23.67
CA VAL A 73 7.43 8.10 -24.09
C VAL A 73 8.41 9.12 -23.51
N SER A 74 9.49 8.65 -22.89
CA SER A 74 10.53 9.55 -22.36
C SER A 74 11.21 10.34 -23.47
N ALA A 75 11.15 11.67 -23.39
CA ALA A 75 11.90 12.55 -24.28
C ALA A 75 13.42 12.37 -24.05
N GLY A 76 14.10 11.63 -24.89
CA GLY A 76 15.57 11.47 -24.79
C GLY A 76 16.14 10.20 -25.40
N ASP A 77 15.32 9.21 -25.72
CA ASP A 77 15.78 8.02 -26.42
C ASP A 77 15.49 8.19 -27.91
N ALA A 78 16.53 8.48 -28.69
CA ALA A 78 16.45 8.68 -30.14
C ALA A 78 16.26 7.35 -30.91
N TRP A 79 15.22 6.57 -30.54
CA TRP A 79 14.75 5.46 -31.36
C TRP A 79 13.61 5.94 -32.25
N SER A 80 13.37 5.25 -33.34
CA SER A 80 12.39 5.58 -34.37
C SER A 80 11.13 6.22 -33.74
N SER A 81 10.62 7.27 -34.34
CA SER A 81 9.36 7.94 -33.96
C SER A 81 8.13 7.04 -34.15
N SER A 82 8.31 5.77 -34.52
CA SER A 82 7.25 4.77 -34.77
C SER A 82 7.16 3.75 -33.62
N MET A 83 5.92 3.39 -33.29
CA MET A 83 5.63 2.29 -32.37
C MET A 83 6.02 0.94 -32.95
N HIS A 84 6.42 -0.01 -32.10
CA HIS A 84 6.65 -1.40 -32.55
C HIS A 84 5.35 -1.98 -33.13
N PRO A 85 5.40 -2.59 -34.36
CA PRO A 85 4.19 -3.01 -35.08
C PRO A 85 3.28 -3.95 -34.31
N ASP A 86 3.85 -4.85 -33.48
CA ASP A 86 3.07 -5.78 -32.66
C ASP A 86 2.27 -5.06 -31.58
N ILE A 87 2.83 -4.05 -30.93
CA ILE A 87 2.14 -3.23 -29.91
C ILE A 87 1.06 -2.36 -30.57
N GLU A 88 1.39 -1.75 -31.70
CA GLU A 88 0.47 -0.92 -32.45
C GLU A 88 -0.76 -1.72 -32.89
N SER A 89 -0.56 -2.93 -33.46
CA SER A 89 -1.63 -3.84 -33.86
C SER A 89 -2.57 -4.21 -32.70
N GLU A 90 -2.02 -4.50 -31.50
CA GLU A 90 -2.83 -4.84 -30.32
C GLU A 90 -3.70 -3.64 -29.86
N ARG A 91 -3.18 -2.41 -29.95
CA ARG A 91 -3.91 -1.19 -29.58
C ARG A 91 -4.99 -0.78 -30.54
N HIS A 92 -4.88 -1.16 -31.82
CA HIS A 92 -5.92 -0.90 -32.81
C HIS A 92 -7.17 -1.77 -32.61
N SER A 93 -7.05 -2.88 -31.95
CA SER A 93 -8.12 -3.85 -31.68
C SER A 93 -8.99 -3.44 -30.49
N GLN A 94 -9.48 -2.19 -30.44
CA GLN A 94 -10.19 -1.64 -29.29
C GLN A 94 -11.57 -2.28 -29.09
N SER A 95 -11.75 -3.02 -27.99
CA SER A 95 -13.05 -3.54 -27.56
C SER A 95 -13.77 -2.61 -26.58
N PHE A 96 -13.04 -1.68 -25.95
CA PHE A 96 -13.53 -0.68 -25.02
C PHE A 96 -12.67 0.59 -25.07
N ASN A 97 -13.18 1.69 -24.52
CA ASN A 97 -12.45 2.95 -24.42
C ASN A 97 -11.48 2.91 -23.23
N VAL A 98 -10.18 2.90 -23.52
CA VAL A 98 -9.10 2.87 -22.50
C VAL A 98 -9.13 4.12 -21.62
N GLU A 99 -9.40 5.31 -22.20
CA GLU A 99 -9.46 6.57 -21.45
C GLU A 99 -10.59 6.58 -20.43
N GLU A 100 -11.77 6.06 -20.80
CA GLU A 100 -12.89 5.93 -19.86
C GLU A 100 -12.55 4.97 -18.71
N LEU A 101 -11.87 3.85 -18.99
CA LEU A 101 -11.44 2.92 -17.94
C LEU A 101 -10.37 3.56 -17.05
N THR A 102 -9.40 4.30 -17.61
CA THR A 102 -8.44 5.09 -16.83
C THR A 102 -9.15 6.08 -15.89
N ASN A 103 -10.16 6.80 -16.40
CA ASN A 103 -10.93 7.73 -15.60
C ASN A 103 -11.67 7.03 -14.43
N ILE A 104 -12.19 5.83 -14.66
CA ILE A 104 -12.81 5.03 -13.59
C ILE A 104 -11.78 4.67 -12.53
N LEU A 105 -10.60 4.22 -12.94
CA LEU A 105 -9.52 3.82 -12.01
C LEU A 105 -8.98 5.01 -11.21
N ASP A 106 -8.90 6.19 -11.79
CA ASP A 106 -8.47 7.41 -11.11
C ASP A 106 -9.61 8.08 -10.30
N GLY A 107 -10.84 7.54 -10.35
CA GLY A 107 -11.99 8.12 -9.66
C GLY A 107 -12.60 9.35 -10.35
N GLY A 108 -12.35 9.54 -11.64
CA GLY A 108 -12.96 10.56 -12.49
C GLY A 108 -11.97 11.27 -13.41
N ALA A 109 -12.48 11.81 -14.51
CA ALA A 109 -11.67 12.49 -15.54
C ALA A 109 -10.86 13.69 -15.00
N GLN A 110 -11.39 14.38 -13.99
CA GLN A 110 -10.66 15.50 -13.36
C GLN A 110 -9.40 15.01 -12.62
N ASN A 111 -9.49 13.89 -11.92
CA ASN A 111 -8.36 13.29 -11.23
C ASN A 111 -7.32 12.77 -12.21
N THR A 112 -7.74 12.15 -13.32
CA THR A 112 -6.83 11.73 -14.40
C THR A 112 -6.10 12.93 -14.99
N ALA A 113 -6.79 14.00 -15.30
CA ALA A 113 -6.19 15.21 -15.85
C ALA A 113 -5.20 15.84 -14.85
N LEU A 114 -5.56 15.92 -13.56
CA LEU A 114 -4.68 16.44 -12.50
C LEU A 114 -3.43 15.56 -12.33
N ARG A 115 -3.60 14.24 -12.26
CA ARG A 115 -2.48 13.30 -12.15
C ARG A 115 -1.51 13.45 -13.31
N ARG A 116 -1.99 13.44 -14.55
CA ARG A 116 -1.15 13.61 -15.76
C ARG A 116 -0.43 14.95 -15.79
N LYS A 117 -1.11 16.03 -15.37
CA LYS A 117 -0.49 17.36 -15.25
C LYS A 117 0.67 17.32 -14.27
N VAL A 118 0.49 16.74 -13.09
CA VAL A 118 1.54 16.63 -12.07
C VAL A 118 2.68 15.74 -12.57
N GLU A 119 2.37 14.58 -13.17
CA GLU A 119 3.38 13.69 -13.77
C GLU A 119 4.21 14.41 -14.82
N SER A 120 3.59 15.19 -15.70
CA SER A 120 4.30 15.99 -16.71
C SER A 120 5.25 16.99 -16.08
N ILE A 121 4.84 17.67 -15.00
CA ILE A 121 5.72 18.60 -14.26
C ILE A 121 6.90 17.83 -13.65
N ILE A 122 6.65 16.74 -12.95
CA ILE A 122 7.69 15.93 -12.30
C ILE A 122 8.68 15.37 -13.33
N HIS A 123 8.18 14.90 -14.47
CA HIS A 123 9.02 14.33 -15.52
C HIS A 123 9.85 15.39 -16.27
N SER A 124 9.46 16.64 -16.21
CA SER A 124 10.26 17.76 -16.79
C SER A 124 11.39 18.21 -15.87
N GLU A 125 11.42 17.78 -14.60
CA GLU A 125 12.46 18.13 -13.63
C GLU A 125 13.61 17.10 -13.69
N PRO A 126 14.81 17.44 -14.20
CA PRO A 126 15.92 16.48 -14.35
C PRO A 126 16.36 15.84 -13.01
N GLU A 127 16.24 16.60 -11.92
CA GLU A 127 16.63 16.17 -10.57
C GLU A 127 15.73 15.05 -10.02
N LEU A 128 14.54 14.86 -10.60
CA LEU A 128 13.57 13.83 -10.21
C LEU A 128 13.64 12.59 -11.11
N SER A 129 14.59 12.54 -12.05
CA SER A 129 14.78 11.40 -12.94
C SER A 129 15.12 10.12 -12.16
N LEU A 130 14.57 8.98 -12.62
CA LEU A 130 14.92 7.63 -12.15
C LEU A 130 16.02 6.98 -12.99
N LYS A 131 16.54 7.71 -13.98
CA LYS A 131 17.57 7.24 -14.89
C LYS A 131 18.83 6.83 -14.11
N ASP A 132 19.38 5.68 -14.47
CA ASP A 132 20.60 5.11 -13.90
C ASP A 132 20.53 4.67 -12.42
N ASN A 133 19.36 4.69 -11.77
CA ASN A 133 19.17 4.18 -10.38
C ASN A 133 19.66 2.72 -10.22
N TYR A 134 19.65 1.92 -11.28
CA TYR A 134 20.08 0.52 -11.25
C TYR A 134 21.58 0.33 -10.96
N PHE A 135 22.39 1.36 -11.17
CA PHE A 135 23.83 1.31 -11.03
C PHE A 135 24.36 1.96 -9.76
N MET A 136 23.49 2.58 -8.97
CA MET A 136 23.83 3.28 -7.74
C MET A 136 24.14 2.32 -6.59
N THR A 137 25.14 2.68 -5.80
CA THR A 137 25.41 2.07 -4.48
C THR A 137 24.35 2.47 -3.46
N GLN A 138 24.33 1.83 -2.28
CA GLN A 138 23.41 2.20 -1.20
C GLN A 138 23.52 3.67 -0.79
N ASN A 139 24.74 4.19 -0.64
CA ASN A 139 24.95 5.58 -0.25
C ASN A 139 24.45 6.56 -1.32
N GLU A 140 24.70 6.27 -2.59
CA GLU A 140 24.22 7.10 -3.71
C GLU A 140 22.69 7.07 -3.81
N ARG A 141 22.04 5.92 -3.56
CA ARG A 141 20.57 5.81 -3.53
C ARG A 141 19.97 6.61 -2.39
N TYR A 142 20.57 6.54 -1.20
CA TYR A 142 20.14 7.34 -0.05
C TYR A 142 20.23 8.83 -0.36
N GLU A 143 21.38 9.31 -0.85
CA GLU A 143 21.59 10.71 -1.21
C GLU A 143 20.61 11.16 -2.31
N ALA A 144 20.43 10.36 -3.35
CA ALA A 144 19.47 10.64 -4.42
C ALA A 144 18.02 10.72 -3.91
N ALA A 145 17.64 9.88 -2.96
CA ALA A 145 16.30 9.91 -2.36
C ALA A 145 16.04 11.18 -1.53
N ILE A 146 17.02 11.60 -0.72
CA ILE A 146 16.97 12.85 0.03
C ILE A 146 16.89 14.05 -0.93
N LYS A 147 17.75 14.07 -1.97
CA LYS A 147 17.76 15.10 -3.00
C LYS A 147 16.41 15.21 -3.72
N LYS A 148 15.83 14.08 -4.14
CA LYS A 148 14.50 14.06 -4.79
C LYS A 148 13.41 14.61 -3.86
N LYS A 149 13.40 14.21 -2.59
CA LYS A 149 12.43 14.73 -1.62
C LYS A 149 12.55 16.23 -1.43
N PHE A 150 13.80 16.74 -1.30
CA PHE A 150 14.07 18.17 -1.21
C PHE A 150 13.53 18.92 -2.44
N HIS A 151 13.80 18.41 -3.66
CA HIS A 151 13.31 19.05 -4.89
C HIS A 151 11.78 19.04 -4.98
N ILE A 152 11.11 17.96 -4.59
CA ILE A 152 9.62 17.91 -4.54
C ILE A 152 9.08 18.96 -3.56
N LEU A 153 9.70 19.13 -2.39
CA LEU A 153 9.26 20.13 -1.41
C LEU A 153 9.46 21.56 -1.94
N MET A 154 10.58 21.83 -2.60
CA MET A 154 10.83 23.15 -3.24
C MET A 154 9.84 23.41 -4.39
N LEU A 155 9.55 22.37 -5.16
CA LEU A 155 8.55 22.44 -6.24
C LEU A 155 7.15 22.70 -5.68
N ALA A 156 6.75 21.97 -4.63
CA ALA A 156 5.47 22.16 -3.96
C ALA A 156 5.32 23.59 -3.42
N GLN A 157 6.36 24.13 -2.79
CA GLN A 157 6.37 25.52 -2.32
C GLN A 157 6.24 26.51 -3.50
N ARG A 158 6.96 26.30 -4.59
CA ARG A 158 6.93 27.13 -5.81
C ARG A 158 5.55 27.14 -6.46
N LEU A 159 4.87 25.98 -6.48
CA LEU A 159 3.58 25.79 -7.14
C LEU A 159 2.37 25.97 -6.21
N GLY A 160 2.59 26.23 -4.91
CA GLY A 160 1.53 26.40 -3.93
C GLY A 160 0.80 25.12 -3.56
N TRP A 161 1.45 23.95 -3.73
CA TRP A 161 0.87 22.67 -3.29
C TRP A 161 0.92 22.57 -1.77
N SER A 162 -0.23 22.34 -1.17
CA SER A 162 -0.31 22.17 0.29
C SER A 162 0.08 20.75 0.70
N GLU A 163 0.45 20.61 1.97
CA GLU A 163 0.66 19.30 2.59
C GLU A 163 -0.62 18.46 2.47
N GLY A 164 -0.49 17.21 2.02
CA GLY A 164 -1.61 16.29 1.83
C GLY A 164 -2.47 16.53 0.58
N SER A 165 -2.14 17.54 -0.24
CA SER A 165 -2.85 17.76 -1.50
C SER A 165 -2.68 16.58 -2.47
N SER A 166 -3.63 16.42 -3.39
CA SER A 166 -3.57 15.39 -4.44
C SER A 166 -2.33 15.56 -5.32
N GLU A 167 -1.93 16.81 -5.60
CA GLU A 167 -0.74 17.11 -6.37
C GLU A 167 0.53 16.56 -5.71
N LEU A 168 0.70 16.76 -4.42
CA LEU A 168 1.88 16.27 -3.70
C LEU A 168 1.88 14.72 -3.62
N GLN A 169 0.71 14.11 -3.51
CA GLN A 169 0.56 12.66 -3.56
C GLN A 169 0.92 12.10 -4.94
N TYR A 170 0.41 12.69 -6.02
CA TYR A 170 0.76 12.30 -7.39
C TYR A 170 2.23 12.52 -7.69
N ALA A 171 2.81 13.64 -7.27
CA ALA A 171 4.24 13.91 -7.40
C ALA A 171 5.09 12.83 -6.73
N SER A 172 4.74 12.43 -5.51
CA SER A 172 5.44 11.36 -4.78
C SER A 172 5.33 10.00 -5.47
N ARG A 173 4.15 9.68 -6.04
CA ARG A 173 3.95 8.44 -6.80
C ARG A 173 4.72 8.40 -8.13
N SER A 174 4.88 9.55 -8.80
CA SER A 174 5.54 9.67 -10.11
C SER A 174 7.03 9.33 -10.07
N VAL A 175 7.69 9.47 -8.92
CA VAL A 175 9.10 9.09 -8.72
C VAL A 175 9.28 7.67 -8.17
N SER A 176 8.28 6.79 -8.34
CA SER A 176 8.31 5.38 -7.95
C SER A 176 8.62 5.10 -6.48
N GLY A 177 8.37 6.08 -5.59
CA GLY A 177 8.51 5.92 -4.15
C GLY A 177 9.94 5.90 -3.61
N ASP A 178 10.97 6.17 -4.44
CA ASP A 178 12.36 6.31 -3.98
C ASP A 178 12.58 7.71 -3.42
N LEU A 179 11.89 8.02 -2.32
CA LEU A 179 11.95 9.32 -1.63
C LEU A 179 12.49 9.18 -0.22
N GLY A 180 13.31 10.14 0.19
CA GLY A 180 13.74 10.29 1.57
C GLY A 180 12.61 10.76 2.49
N PHE A 181 12.82 10.67 3.79
CA PHE A 181 11.88 11.07 4.84
C PHE A 181 10.53 10.36 4.74
N ALA A 182 10.57 9.07 4.40
CA ALA A 182 9.36 8.28 4.17
C ALA A 182 8.52 8.10 5.44
N ILE A 183 9.14 8.04 6.62
CA ILE A 183 8.47 7.81 7.91
C ILE A 183 8.10 9.11 8.62
N HIS A 184 8.63 10.25 8.19
CA HIS A 184 8.33 11.54 8.79
C HIS A 184 6.82 11.84 8.87
N HIS A 185 6.06 11.49 7.85
CA HIS A 185 4.60 11.69 7.85
C HIS A 185 3.88 10.78 8.89
N ILE A 186 4.41 9.58 9.19
CA ILE A 186 3.86 8.69 10.23
C ILE A 186 4.09 9.30 11.61
N PHE A 187 5.29 9.85 11.87
CA PHE A 187 5.60 10.59 13.07
C PHE A 187 4.59 11.73 13.29
N GLN A 188 4.37 12.56 12.28
CA GLN A 188 3.46 13.69 12.31
C GLN A 188 1.99 13.25 12.50
N LYS A 189 1.51 12.26 11.73
CA LYS A 189 0.16 11.69 11.89
C LYS A 189 -0.07 11.14 13.30
N THR A 190 0.95 10.53 13.90
CA THR A 190 0.85 9.99 15.25
C THR A 190 0.72 11.10 16.27
N ILE A 191 1.44 12.22 16.12
CA ILE A 191 1.26 13.41 16.97
C ILE A 191 -0.17 13.95 16.86
N ARG A 192 -0.70 14.10 15.64
CA ARG A 192 -2.09 14.53 15.40
C ARG A 192 -3.13 13.58 16.02
N SER A 193 -2.83 12.29 16.08
CA SER A 193 -3.75 11.27 16.61
C SER A 193 -3.70 11.12 18.13
N LEU A 194 -2.52 11.17 18.74
CA LEU A 194 -2.28 10.85 20.15
C LEU A 194 -1.93 12.07 21.01
N GLY A 195 -1.58 13.20 20.41
CA GLY A 195 -1.27 14.43 21.11
C GLY A 195 -2.51 15.22 21.54
N SER A 196 -2.41 15.98 22.63
CA SER A 196 -3.40 17.00 22.96
C SER A 196 -3.36 18.17 21.98
N GLU A 197 -4.34 19.07 22.04
CA GLU A 197 -4.38 20.26 21.17
C GLU A 197 -3.13 21.14 21.34
N GLU A 198 -2.63 21.30 22.57
CA GLU A 198 -1.41 22.04 22.88
C GLU A 198 -0.17 21.36 22.25
N GLN A 199 -0.11 20.02 22.32
CA GLN A 199 0.99 19.26 21.73
C GLN A 199 0.96 19.34 20.21
N ILE A 200 -0.22 19.25 19.61
CA ILE A 200 -0.38 19.43 18.16
C ILE A 200 0.04 20.83 17.75
N ALA A 201 -0.44 21.87 18.45
CA ALA A 201 -0.08 23.25 18.16
C ALA A 201 1.44 23.52 18.28
N LYS A 202 2.14 22.79 19.16
CA LYS A 202 3.60 22.89 19.34
C LYS A 202 4.36 22.17 18.24
N TRP A 203 4.04 20.88 17.99
CA TRP A 203 4.89 19.99 17.20
C TRP A 203 4.52 19.94 15.71
N ASP A 204 3.25 20.03 15.36
CA ASP A 204 2.79 19.89 13.98
C ASP A 204 3.36 20.95 13.03
N PRO A 205 3.43 22.25 13.40
CA PRO A 205 4.06 23.26 12.55
C PRO A 205 5.56 23.04 12.32
N LEU A 206 6.27 22.43 13.29
CA LEU A 206 7.69 22.12 13.17
C LEU A 206 7.89 20.97 12.16
N CYS A 207 7.00 19.97 12.18
CA CYS A 207 6.99 18.87 11.22
C CYS A 207 6.66 19.36 9.81
N SER A 208 5.56 20.09 9.64
CA SER A 208 5.08 20.57 8.33
C SER A 208 6.09 21.48 7.62
N LYS A 209 6.90 22.22 8.39
CA LYS A 209 7.97 23.08 7.87
C LYS A 209 9.33 22.39 7.77
N PHE A 210 9.41 21.09 8.07
CA PHE A 210 10.67 20.34 8.13
C PHE A 210 11.74 20.99 9.03
N GLN A 211 11.32 21.68 10.10
CA GLN A 211 12.22 22.21 11.12
C GLN A 211 12.71 21.11 12.07
N ILE A 212 11.95 20.03 12.16
CA ILE A 212 12.36 18.76 12.76
C ILE A 212 12.02 17.63 11.79
N LEU A 213 12.82 16.55 11.84
CA LEU A 213 12.58 15.32 11.11
C LEU A 213 12.30 14.21 12.11
N GLY A 214 11.15 13.54 11.95
CA GLY A 214 10.71 12.53 12.90
C GLY A 214 10.74 11.12 12.33
N THR A 215 10.97 10.14 13.21
CA THR A 215 10.81 8.70 12.93
C THR A 215 9.87 8.05 13.94
N TYR A 216 9.29 6.89 13.59
CA TYR A 216 8.41 6.12 14.46
C TYR A 216 9.14 4.89 15.01
N ALA A 217 9.61 4.96 16.26
CA ALA A 217 10.48 3.97 16.90
C ALA A 217 9.68 3.03 17.84
N GLN A 218 9.01 2.02 17.26
CA GLN A 218 8.26 1.01 18.01
C GLN A 218 9.03 -0.30 18.12
N THR A 219 9.35 -0.92 16.99
CA THR A 219 10.00 -2.25 16.92
C THR A 219 11.32 -2.27 17.65
N GLU A 220 11.56 -3.31 18.42
CA GLU A 220 12.82 -3.60 19.11
C GLU A 220 13.53 -4.78 18.47
N LEU A 221 14.84 -4.93 18.73
CA LEU A 221 15.63 -6.06 18.23
C LEU A 221 15.03 -7.41 18.63
N GLY A 222 14.46 -7.50 19.84
CA GLY A 222 13.80 -8.71 20.36
C GLY A 222 12.28 -8.78 20.15
N HIS A 223 11.60 -7.68 19.79
CA HIS A 223 10.14 -7.61 19.76
C HIS A 223 9.61 -6.87 18.55
N GLY A 224 8.99 -7.59 17.62
CA GLY A 224 8.29 -7.00 16.47
C GLY A 224 6.79 -6.92 16.67
N THR A 225 6.13 -8.07 16.80
CA THR A 225 4.67 -8.18 16.80
C THR A 225 4.06 -8.12 18.21
N TYR A 226 4.76 -8.62 19.21
CA TYR A 226 4.28 -8.65 20.60
C TYR A 226 4.55 -7.31 21.29
N LEU A 227 3.68 -6.32 21.04
CA LEU A 227 3.85 -4.94 21.52
C LEU A 227 3.81 -4.81 23.04
N GLN A 228 3.06 -5.69 23.73
CA GLN A 228 3.02 -5.70 25.21
C GLN A 228 4.33 -6.13 25.84
N GLY A 229 5.16 -6.86 25.10
CA GLY A 229 6.48 -7.33 25.52
C GLY A 229 7.63 -6.36 25.24
N LEU A 230 7.36 -5.15 24.70
CA LEU A 230 8.40 -4.14 24.50
C LEU A 230 9.12 -3.86 25.83
N GLU A 231 10.45 -3.82 25.77
CA GLU A 231 11.31 -3.71 26.94
C GLU A 231 11.82 -2.28 27.20
N THR A 232 11.81 -1.39 26.20
CA THR A 232 12.18 0.02 26.42
C THR A 232 11.29 0.62 27.49
N GLU A 233 11.87 1.28 28.49
CA GLU A 233 11.19 1.86 29.63
C GLU A 233 11.23 3.40 29.59
N ALA A 234 10.17 4.02 30.09
CA ALA A 234 10.09 5.46 30.37
C ALA A 234 9.62 5.64 31.81
N THR A 235 10.56 5.89 32.70
CA THR A 235 10.31 6.05 34.15
C THR A 235 10.13 7.53 34.48
N TYR A 236 9.00 7.87 35.11
CA TYR A 236 8.73 9.24 35.53
C TYR A 236 9.48 9.59 36.81
N ASP A 237 10.18 10.73 36.78
CA ASP A 237 10.87 11.34 37.90
C ASP A 237 10.06 12.60 38.35
N ALA A 238 9.34 12.48 39.47
CA ALA A 238 8.50 13.55 39.98
C ALA A 238 9.31 14.76 40.50
N ALA A 239 10.56 14.57 40.92
CA ALA A 239 11.40 15.64 41.42
C ALA A 239 11.82 16.63 40.34
N THR A 240 12.09 16.13 39.13
CA THR A 240 12.48 16.93 37.96
C THR A 240 11.33 17.14 36.97
N GLN A 241 10.21 16.44 37.14
CA GLN A 241 9.07 16.35 36.19
C GLN A 241 9.50 15.94 34.79
N GLU A 242 10.38 14.94 34.70
CA GLU A 242 10.92 14.38 33.47
C GLU A 242 10.64 12.88 33.37
N PHE A 243 10.66 12.35 32.15
CA PHE A 243 10.80 10.90 31.92
C PHE A 243 12.25 10.55 31.65
N VAL A 244 12.71 9.47 32.26
CA VAL A 244 13.98 8.83 31.96
C VAL A 244 13.70 7.68 31.01
N VAL A 245 14.10 7.80 29.75
CA VAL A 245 13.89 6.79 28.71
C VAL A 245 15.16 5.93 28.58
N HIS A 246 15.00 4.61 28.70
CA HIS A 246 16.13 3.68 28.78
C HIS A 246 15.85 2.38 28.02
N SER A 247 16.88 1.85 27.35
CA SER A 247 16.91 0.52 26.73
C SER A 247 17.68 -0.43 27.67
N PRO A 248 17.00 -1.18 28.56
CA PRO A 248 17.67 -1.94 29.64
C PRO A 248 18.46 -3.15 29.16
N THR A 249 18.13 -3.68 28.00
CA THR A 249 18.70 -4.91 27.45
C THR A 249 19.17 -4.71 26.02
N MET A 250 19.91 -5.66 25.46
CA MET A 250 20.26 -5.68 24.04
C MET A 250 19.00 -5.81 23.17
N THR A 251 18.02 -6.59 23.61
CA THR A 251 16.76 -6.84 22.92
C THR A 251 15.81 -5.64 22.94
N ALA A 252 15.99 -4.69 23.87
CA ALA A 252 15.26 -3.43 23.95
C ALA A 252 15.70 -2.37 22.92
N ILE A 253 16.82 -2.56 22.23
CA ILE A 253 17.30 -1.60 21.22
C ILE A 253 16.26 -1.48 20.11
N LYS A 254 15.81 -0.26 19.82
CA LYS A 254 14.90 -0.01 18.69
C LYS A 254 15.61 -0.39 17.38
N TRP A 255 14.91 -1.12 16.51
CA TRP A 255 15.47 -1.70 15.31
C TRP A 255 14.44 -1.62 14.17
N TRP A 256 14.83 -1.33 12.97
CA TRP A 256 14.04 -1.16 11.74
C TRP A 256 13.45 0.21 11.47
N PRO A 257 13.12 1.13 12.40
CA PRO A 257 12.48 2.39 12.01
C PRO A 257 13.17 3.03 10.82
N GLY A 258 12.39 3.42 9.81
CA GLY A 258 12.91 4.20 8.68
C GLY A 258 13.24 5.62 9.11
N ASP A 259 14.12 6.29 8.38
CA ASP A 259 14.64 7.63 8.67
C ASP A 259 15.43 7.73 10.00
N LEU A 260 15.53 6.65 10.79
CA LEU A 260 16.20 6.64 12.08
C LEU A 260 17.72 6.66 11.95
N GLY A 261 18.25 5.91 10.97
CA GLY A 261 19.69 5.63 10.89
C GLY A 261 20.56 6.86 10.70
N ARG A 262 20.09 7.83 9.92
CA ARG A 262 20.89 9.00 9.49
C ARG A 262 20.10 10.31 9.46
N SER A 263 18.76 10.29 9.20
CA SER A 263 18.00 11.48 8.85
C SER A 263 17.25 12.13 10.02
N ALA A 264 16.59 11.33 10.89
CA ALA A 264 15.70 11.87 11.91
C ALA A 264 16.42 12.62 13.02
N THR A 265 15.85 13.75 13.44
CA THR A 265 16.28 14.54 14.60
C THR A 265 15.51 14.18 15.86
N HIS A 266 14.27 13.66 15.69
CA HIS A 266 13.37 13.24 16.76
C HIS A 266 12.84 11.84 16.49
N ALA A 267 12.66 11.06 17.57
CA ALA A 267 12.00 9.76 17.50
C ALA A 267 10.72 9.77 18.34
N LEU A 268 9.64 9.23 17.78
CA LEU A 268 8.47 8.88 18.55
C LEU A 268 8.68 7.47 19.11
N VAL A 269 9.14 7.39 20.35
CA VAL A 269 9.53 6.14 21.01
C VAL A 269 8.33 5.54 21.72
N GLN A 270 7.98 4.31 21.38
CA GLN A 270 7.05 3.50 22.15
C GLN A 270 7.81 2.82 23.29
N ALA A 271 7.38 3.11 24.53
CA ALA A 271 8.04 2.59 25.75
C ALA A 271 7.03 2.21 26.83
N GLN A 272 7.41 1.31 27.73
CA GLN A 272 6.66 0.97 28.93
C GLN A 272 6.73 2.11 29.92
N LEU A 273 5.60 2.76 30.17
CA LEU A 273 5.51 3.83 31.16
C LEU A 273 5.58 3.24 32.57
N ILE A 274 6.45 3.80 33.38
CA ILE A 274 6.58 3.48 34.81
C ILE A 274 6.36 4.75 35.62
N CYS A 275 5.31 4.75 36.47
CA CYS A 275 5.01 5.83 37.39
C CYS A 275 4.90 5.29 38.81
N SER A 276 5.57 5.91 39.77
CA SER A 276 5.55 5.49 41.20
C SER A 276 5.85 4.00 41.38
N GLY A 277 6.75 3.45 40.55
CA GLY A 277 7.14 2.05 40.57
C GLY A 277 6.17 1.06 39.91
N ALA A 278 5.02 1.54 39.40
CA ALA A 278 4.01 0.71 38.73
C ALA A 278 4.08 0.86 37.21
N ARG A 279 4.04 -0.27 36.49
CA ARG A 279 3.93 -0.29 35.02
C ARG A 279 2.50 0.07 34.58
N GLN A 280 2.39 1.06 33.72
CA GLN A 280 1.10 1.57 33.17
C GLN A 280 0.85 1.08 31.73
N GLY A 281 1.77 0.30 31.15
CA GLY A 281 1.73 -0.17 29.78
C GLY A 281 2.42 0.76 28.79
N MET A 282 2.26 0.47 27.51
CA MET A 282 2.98 1.16 26.43
C MET A 282 2.39 2.53 26.13
N HIS A 283 3.25 3.53 26.05
CA HIS A 283 2.93 4.91 25.70
C HIS A 283 3.94 5.49 24.70
N ALA A 284 3.56 6.56 24.03
CA ALA A 284 4.35 7.23 23.00
C ALA A 284 5.03 8.48 23.54
N PHE A 285 6.34 8.61 23.30
CA PHE A 285 7.18 9.69 23.78
C PHE A 285 7.94 10.34 22.63
N ILE A 286 7.93 11.69 22.55
CA ILE A 286 8.76 12.43 21.60
C ILE A 286 10.13 12.61 22.23
N VAL A 287 11.15 11.95 21.67
CA VAL A 287 12.53 11.96 22.15
C VAL A 287 13.41 12.66 21.12
N PRO A 288 14.04 13.80 21.43
CA PRO A 288 15.11 14.36 20.61
C PRO A 288 16.28 13.37 20.59
N ILE A 289 16.83 13.09 19.41
CA ILE A 289 17.89 12.10 19.23
C ILE A 289 19.15 12.65 18.54
N ARG A 290 18.99 13.78 17.80
CA ARG A 290 20.13 14.50 17.18
C ARG A 290 20.00 16.00 17.39
N SER A 291 21.14 16.65 17.51
CA SER A 291 21.28 18.12 17.56
C SER A 291 20.69 18.75 16.28
N LEU A 292 19.97 19.85 16.43
CA LEU A 292 19.49 20.64 15.29
C LEU A 292 20.58 21.54 14.68
N ASP A 293 21.68 21.75 15.40
CA ASP A 293 22.76 22.64 14.93
C ASP A 293 23.74 21.88 14.01
N ASP A 294 24.19 20.68 14.41
CA ASP A 294 25.26 19.92 13.72
C ASP A 294 24.86 18.49 13.37
N HIS A 295 23.64 18.10 13.67
CA HIS A 295 23.07 16.76 13.41
C HIS A 295 23.78 15.61 14.16
N SER A 296 24.65 15.90 15.11
CA SER A 296 25.30 14.89 15.95
C SER A 296 24.32 14.19 16.89
N PRO A 297 24.53 12.92 17.25
CA PRO A 297 23.73 12.24 18.26
C PRO A 297 23.77 12.97 19.60
N LEU A 298 22.61 13.11 20.26
CA LEU A 298 22.51 13.71 21.58
C LEU A 298 23.06 12.76 22.67
N PRO A 299 23.50 13.31 23.82
CA PRO A 299 23.98 12.50 24.94
C PRO A 299 23.01 11.39 25.35
N GLY A 300 23.51 10.21 25.64
CA GLY A 300 22.69 9.04 25.98
C GLY A 300 22.07 8.31 24.80
N THR A 301 22.28 8.78 23.55
CA THR A 301 21.78 8.11 22.35
C THR A 301 22.91 7.42 21.58
N THR A 302 22.67 6.16 21.17
CA THR A 302 23.52 5.47 20.20
C THR A 302 22.68 5.12 18.99
N ILE A 303 23.02 5.68 17.82
CA ILE A 303 22.18 5.63 16.60
C ILE A 303 23.05 5.22 15.42
N GLY A 304 22.48 4.42 14.51
CA GLY A 304 23.13 4.06 13.26
C GLY A 304 22.18 3.34 12.30
N ASP A 305 22.66 3.11 11.09
CA ASP A 305 21.98 2.33 10.06
C ASP A 305 22.12 0.83 10.33
N ILE A 306 21.08 0.03 10.05
CA ILE A 306 21.10 -1.43 10.29
C ILE A 306 21.88 -2.23 9.24
N GLY A 307 22.35 -1.58 8.18
CA GLY A 307 23.11 -2.23 7.10
C GLY A 307 22.25 -2.73 5.94
N PRO A 308 22.79 -3.62 5.11
CA PRO A 308 22.19 -4.05 3.86
C PRO A 308 20.88 -4.82 4.08
N LYS A 309 19.92 -4.61 3.20
CA LYS A 309 18.58 -5.22 3.17
C LYS A 309 18.31 -5.83 1.80
N MET A 310 17.17 -6.50 1.65
CA MET A 310 16.71 -7.03 0.36
C MET A 310 16.34 -5.89 -0.60
N ASP A 311 15.78 -4.78 -0.08
CA ASP A 311 15.45 -3.53 -0.79
C ASP A 311 15.40 -2.35 0.20
N PHE A 312 14.78 -1.21 -0.20
CA PHE A 312 14.74 0.02 0.58
C PHE A 312 16.14 0.56 0.93
N GLU A 313 17.10 0.40 0.01
CA GLU A 313 18.46 0.93 0.17
C GLU A 313 18.48 2.47 0.21
N HIS A 314 17.44 3.10 -0.32
CA HIS A 314 17.22 4.55 -0.25
C HIS A 314 16.72 5.03 1.12
N THR A 315 16.23 4.12 1.97
CA THR A 315 15.73 4.42 3.31
C THR A 315 16.76 3.98 4.35
N ASP A 316 17.16 4.89 5.22
CA ASP A 316 18.06 4.66 6.33
C ASP A 316 17.32 4.04 7.54
N ASN A 317 16.95 2.76 7.38
CA ASN A 317 16.44 2.01 8.53
C ASN A 317 17.51 1.95 9.61
N GLY A 318 17.13 2.32 10.86
CA GLY A 318 18.10 2.51 11.91
C GLY A 318 17.91 1.64 13.14
N PHE A 319 18.92 1.71 13.99
CA PHE A 319 18.85 1.28 15.38
C PHE A 319 19.00 2.49 16.32
N LEU A 320 18.37 2.40 17.51
CA LEU A 320 18.46 3.42 18.56
C LEU A 320 18.53 2.73 19.92
N LYS A 321 19.64 2.93 20.61
CA LYS A 321 19.81 2.59 22.02
C LYS A 321 19.74 3.86 22.85
N LEU A 322 18.92 3.85 23.88
CA LEU A 322 18.73 4.96 24.82
C LEU A 322 19.34 4.58 26.17
N ASP A 323 20.23 5.41 26.67
CA ASP A 323 20.86 5.24 27.97
C ASP A 323 20.48 6.40 28.90
N HIS A 324 19.39 6.21 29.66
CA HIS A 324 18.86 7.13 30.64
C HIS A 324 18.61 8.56 30.08
N VAL A 325 18.07 8.63 28.85
CA VAL A 325 17.77 9.90 28.18
C VAL A 325 16.60 10.59 28.88
N ARG A 326 16.83 11.83 29.33
CA ARG A 326 15.82 12.65 30.02
C ARG A 326 15.04 13.51 29.04
N ILE A 327 13.72 13.47 29.16
CA ILE A 327 12.79 14.29 28.36
C ILE A 327 11.75 14.94 29.27
N PRO A 328 11.29 16.16 28.94
CA PRO A 328 10.23 16.83 29.68
C PRO A 328 8.93 15.99 29.74
N ARG A 329 8.16 16.17 30.83
CA ARG A 329 6.87 15.48 31.03
C ARG A 329 5.91 15.68 29.85
N GLU A 330 5.87 16.85 29.24
CA GLU A 330 5.03 17.19 28.10
C GLU A 330 5.44 16.51 26.79
N ASN A 331 6.52 15.77 26.75
CA ASN A 331 6.92 14.98 25.56
C ASN A 331 6.22 13.61 25.51
N MET A 332 5.52 13.17 26.56
CA MET A 332 4.57 12.05 26.46
C MET A 332 3.31 12.53 25.74
N LEU A 333 2.89 11.83 24.66
CA LEU A 333 1.62 12.15 24.00
C LEU A 333 0.44 11.84 24.92
N ASN A 334 -0.41 12.84 25.18
CA ASN A 334 -1.27 12.84 26.37
C ASN A 334 -2.78 13.01 26.10
N ARG A 335 -3.25 12.80 24.86
CA ARG A 335 -4.70 12.88 24.55
C ARG A 335 -5.53 11.88 25.34
N PHE A 336 -5.04 10.65 25.55
CA PHE A 336 -5.80 9.52 26.12
C PHE A 336 -5.27 9.07 27.49
N ALA A 337 -4.12 9.55 27.90
CA ALA A 337 -3.54 9.30 29.24
C ALA A 337 -2.50 10.37 29.54
N GLN A 338 -2.37 10.73 30.81
CA GLN A 338 -1.38 11.72 31.26
C GLN A 338 -0.74 11.32 32.59
N VAL A 339 0.45 11.84 32.83
CA VAL A 339 1.10 11.80 34.15
C VAL A 339 1.08 13.20 34.72
N LEU A 340 0.51 13.34 35.92
CA LEU A 340 0.47 14.63 36.65
C LEU A 340 1.87 14.96 37.23
N PRO A 341 2.14 16.23 37.61
CA PRO A 341 3.43 16.62 38.19
C PRO A 341 3.88 15.80 39.39
N ASP A 342 2.96 15.29 40.19
CA ASP A 342 3.21 14.43 41.35
C ASP A 342 3.45 12.96 41.02
N GLY A 343 3.41 12.57 39.72
CA GLY A 343 3.58 11.19 39.28
C GLY A 343 2.30 10.37 39.21
N THR A 344 1.14 10.96 39.50
CA THR A 344 -0.16 10.30 39.39
C THR A 344 -0.49 10.04 37.92
N TYR A 345 -0.76 8.79 37.57
CA TYR A 345 -1.21 8.37 36.23
C TYR A 345 -2.72 8.53 36.09
N VAL A 346 -3.18 9.24 35.08
CA VAL A 346 -4.60 9.47 34.79
C VAL A 346 -4.94 8.96 33.39
N LYS A 347 -5.91 8.07 33.30
CA LYS A 347 -6.42 7.57 32.04
C LYS A 347 -7.61 8.42 31.59
N LEU A 348 -7.52 9.03 30.39
CA LEU A 348 -8.50 9.97 29.86
C LEU A 348 -9.40 9.40 28.77
N GLY A 349 -9.04 8.27 28.18
CA GLY A 349 -9.76 7.73 27.04
C GLY A 349 -9.91 6.21 27.00
N VAL A 350 -10.50 5.72 25.93
CA VAL A 350 -10.75 4.30 25.70
C VAL A 350 -9.51 3.61 25.15
N PRO A 351 -9.10 2.43 25.64
CA PRO A 351 -7.87 1.73 25.19
C PRO A 351 -7.81 1.40 23.69
N LYS A 352 -8.96 1.49 23.00
CA LYS A 352 -9.10 1.10 21.58
C LYS A 352 -8.60 2.15 20.58
N SER A 353 -8.39 3.39 21.00
CA SER A 353 -7.95 4.50 20.11
C SER A 353 -6.59 4.26 19.47
N ASN A 354 -5.69 3.51 20.12
CA ASN A 354 -4.38 3.16 19.57
C ASN A 354 -4.46 2.29 18.29
N TYR A 355 -5.58 1.59 18.05
CA TYR A 355 -5.76 0.81 16.82
C TYR A 355 -6.06 1.67 15.59
N LEU A 356 -6.52 2.90 15.78
CA LEU A 356 -6.89 3.78 14.67
C LEU A 356 -5.68 4.15 13.81
N SER A 357 -4.54 4.50 14.43
CA SER A 357 -3.30 4.81 13.69
C SER A 357 -2.82 3.64 12.83
N MET A 358 -2.92 2.41 13.33
CA MET A 358 -2.56 1.21 12.58
C MET A 358 -3.47 0.97 11.36
N VAL A 359 -4.77 1.27 11.48
CA VAL A 359 -5.72 1.14 10.37
C VAL A 359 -5.38 2.12 9.25
N VAL A 360 -5.13 3.38 9.59
CA VAL A 360 -4.75 4.43 8.61
C VAL A 360 -3.53 4.00 7.80
N VAL A 361 -2.47 3.58 8.47
CA VAL A 361 -1.22 3.18 7.80
C VAL A 361 -1.44 1.98 6.88
N ARG A 362 -2.24 0.99 7.28
CA ARG A 362 -2.54 -0.18 6.43
C ARG A 362 -3.29 0.18 5.16
N VAL A 363 -4.26 1.10 5.23
CA VAL A 363 -4.98 1.60 4.04
C VAL A 363 -4.04 2.33 3.10
N ASP A 364 -3.17 3.21 3.62
CA ASP A 364 -2.17 3.94 2.84
C ASP A 364 -1.19 2.97 2.13
N ILE A 365 -0.75 1.90 2.80
CA ILE A 365 0.14 0.88 2.22
C ILE A 365 -0.53 0.14 1.06
N LEU A 366 -1.78 -0.27 1.22
CA LEU A 366 -2.50 -1.00 0.17
C LEU A 366 -2.64 -0.18 -1.11
N LEU A 367 -3.07 1.07 -0.98
CA LEU A 367 -3.30 1.96 -2.12
C LEU A 367 -2.02 2.56 -2.69
N GLY A 368 -1.09 2.93 -1.81
CA GLY A 368 0.11 3.68 -2.20
C GLY A 368 1.29 2.82 -2.65
N GLU A 369 1.42 1.61 -2.11
CA GLU A 369 2.60 0.77 -2.37
C GLU A 369 2.24 -0.59 -3.00
N VAL A 370 1.43 -1.41 -2.36
CA VAL A 370 1.26 -2.82 -2.74
C VAL A 370 0.60 -2.98 -4.11
N LEU A 371 -0.54 -2.34 -4.30
CA LEU A 371 -1.32 -2.43 -5.53
C LEU A 371 -0.59 -1.87 -6.76
N PRO A 372 0.01 -0.67 -6.72
CA PRO A 372 0.74 -0.13 -7.87
C PRO A 372 1.91 -1.01 -8.33
N LEU A 373 2.56 -1.74 -7.42
CA LEU A 373 3.67 -2.63 -7.77
C LEU A 373 3.19 -3.82 -8.61
N LEU A 374 2.02 -4.40 -8.29
CA LEU A 374 1.41 -5.46 -9.12
C LEU A 374 0.95 -4.92 -10.47
N GLN A 375 0.30 -3.76 -10.50
CA GLN A 375 -0.15 -3.11 -11.74
C GLN A 375 1.02 -2.83 -12.68
N LYS A 376 2.15 -2.31 -12.17
CA LYS A 376 3.39 -2.10 -12.93
C LYS A 376 3.95 -3.42 -13.46
N ALA A 377 4.01 -4.46 -12.63
CA ALA A 377 4.52 -5.77 -13.04
C ALA A 377 3.67 -6.40 -14.14
N CYS A 378 2.34 -6.31 -14.05
CA CYS A 378 1.43 -6.75 -15.11
C CYS A 378 1.66 -5.96 -16.42
N THR A 379 1.79 -4.64 -16.33
CA THR A 379 2.05 -3.77 -17.50
C THR A 379 3.36 -4.17 -18.20
N ILE A 380 4.43 -4.33 -17.44
CA ILE A 380 5.75 -4.71 -17.99
C ILE A 380 5.67 -6.10 -18.65
N ALA A 381 5.10 -7.07 -17.95
CA ALA A 381 5.09 -8.46 -18.41
C ALA A 381 4.18 -8.68 -19.62
N VAL A 382 3.01 -8.02 -19.66
CA VAL A 382 2.07 -8.14 -20.78
C VAL A 382 2.63 -7.43 -22.02
N ARG A 383 3.15 -6.20 -21.90
CA ARG A 383 3.79 -5.51 -23.03
C ARG A 383 4.94 -6.31 -23.60
N TYR A 384 5.83 -6.83 -22.74
CA TYR A 384 6.93 -7.69 -23.21
C TYR A 384 6.44 -8.98 -23.85
N ALA A 385 5.40 -9.63 -23.33
CA ALA A 385 4.87 -10.87 -23.85
C ALA A 385 4.22 -10.73 -25.26
N VAL A 386 3.80 -9.52 -25.64
CA VAL A 386 3.34 -9.21 -27.00
C VAL A 386 4.51 -9.10 -27.97
N ILE A 387 5.64 -8.54 -27.55
CA ILE A 387 6.80 -8.32 -28.40
C ILE A 387 7.63 -9.61 -28.53
N ARG A 388 7.82 -10.31 -27.41
CA ARG A 388 8.64 -11.51 -27.37
C ARG A 388 8.02 -12.63 -28.19
N ARG A 389 8.78 -13.12 -29.18
CA ARG A 389 8.42 -14.28 -29.98
C ARG A 389 9.25 -15.48 -29.54
N GLN A 390 8.65 -16.66 -29.57
CA GLN A 390 9.30 -17.90 -29.19
C GLN A 390 8.58 -19.11 -29.80
N SER A 391 9.29 -19.90 -30.60
CA SER A 391 8.76 -21.10 -31.22
C SER A 391 7.55 -20.84 -32.14
N ARG A 392 6.93 -21.86 -32.65
CA ARG A 392 5.80 -21.81 -33.61
C ARG A 392 4.65 -22.62 -33.07
N LEU A 393 3.41 -22.14 -33.21
CA LEU A 393 2.22 -22.89 -32.85
C LEU A 393 1.96 -24.02 -33.84
N ARG A 394 2.29 -23.80 -35.13
CA ARG A 394 2.28 -24.80 -36.18
C ARG A 394 3.58 -24.71 -36.96
N PRO A 395 4.08 -25.83 -37.57
CA PRO A 395 5.36 -25.80 -38.28
C PRO A 395 5.46 -24.79 -39.43
N SER A 396 4.32 -24.50 -40.07
CA SER A 396 4.22 -23.52 -41.18
C SER A 396 4.11 -22.07 -40.75
N ASP A 397 3.77 -21.82 -39.48
CA ASP A 397 3.48 -20.45 -39.00
C ASP A 397 4.77 -19.69 -38.75
N PRO A 398 4.74 -18.33 -38.74
CA PRO A 398 5.82 -17.54 -38.19
C PRO A 398 5.98 -17.81 -36.69
N GLU A 399 7.09 -17.36 -36.13
CA GLU A 399 7.35 -17.46 -34.70
C GLU A 399 6.25 -16.70 -33.90
N ALA A 400 5.63 -17.41 -32.94
CA ALA A 400 4.48 -16.90 -32.19
C ALA A 400 4.86 -15.88 -31.10
N LYS A 401 4.01 -14.90 -30.87
CA LYS A 401 4.09 -14.07 -29.67
C LYS A 401 3.93 -14.95 -28.44
N VAL A 402 4.75 -14.77 -27.40
CA VAL A 402 4.63 -15.65 -26.22
C VAL A 402 3.29 -15.47 -25.49
N LEU A 403 2.62 -14.33 -25.64
CA LEU A 403 1.28 -14.09 -25.08
C LEU A 403 0.19 -14.96 -25.74
N ASP A 404 0.43 -15.51 -26.94
CA ASP A 404 -0.54 -16.36 -27.64
C ASP A 404 -0.56 -17.80 -27.09
N TYR A 405 0.44 -18.19 -26.28
CA TYR A 405 0.42 -19.46 -25.59
C TYR A 405 -0.52 -19.46 -24.40
N GLN A 406 -1.46 -20.39 -24.32
CA GLN A 406 -2.42 -20.51 -23.24
C GLN A 406 -1.74 -20.62 -21.85
N THR A 407 -0.58 -21.31 -21.81
CA THR A 407 0.23 -21.40 -20.57
C THR A 407 0.82 -20.07 -20.13
N GLN A 408 1.09 -19.15 -21.04
CA GLN A 408 1.53 -17.79 -20.70
C GLN A 408 0.35 -16.95 -20.23
N GLN A 409 -0.81 -17.09 -20.87
CA GLN A 409 -2.06 -16.46 -20.45
C GLN A 409 -2.43 -16.88 -19.02
N GLN A 410 -2.32 -18.17 -18.71
CA GLN A 410 -2.55 -18.71 -17.37
C GLN A 410 -1.58 -18.13 -16.32
N LYS A 411 -0.38 -17.70 -16.71
CA LYS A 411 0.57 -17.04 -15.80
C LYS A 411 0.27 -15.54 -15.60
N LEU A 412 -0.17 -14.84 -16.64
CA LEU A 412 -0.25 -13.38 -16.63
C LEU A 412 -1.66 -12.84 -16.31
N PHE A 413 -2.71 -13.56 -16.70
CA PHE A 413 -4.07 -13.03 -16.55
C PHE A 413 -4.62 -13.13 -15.13
N PRO A 414 -4.33 -14.15 -14.29
CA PRO A 414 -4.70 -14.11 -12.88
C PRO A 414 -4.10 -12.94 -12.12
N PRO A 415 -2.78 -12.62 -12.20
CA PRO A 415 -2.24 -11.39 -11.62
C PRO A 415 -2.91 -10.11 -12.14
N LEU A 416 -3.25 -10.05 -13.43
CA LEU A 416 -3.96 -8.91 -14.00
C LEU A 416 -5.37 -8.79 -13.42
N ALA A 417 -6.11 -9.90 -13.30
CA ALA A 417 -7.43 -9.91 -12.66
C ALA A 417 -7.35 -9.50 -11.17
N MET A 418 -6.32 -9.97 -10.45
CA MET A 418 -6.04 -9.54 -9.07
C MET A 418 -5.80 -8.03 -8.99
N ALA A 419 -5.03 -7.45 -9.93
CA ALA A 419 -4.73 -6.02 -9.93
C ALA A 419 -6.00 -5.16 -10.03
N TYR A 420 -7.00 -5.60 -10.79
CA TYR A 420 -8.31 -4.95 -10.87
C TYR A 420 -9.19 -5.22 -9.65
N ALA A 421 -9.31 -6.48 -9.22
CA ALA A 421 -10.08 -6.84 -8.02
C ALA A 421 -9.59 -6.06 -6.79
N PHE A 422 -8.28 -5.99 -6.59
CA PHE A 422 -7.67 -5.31 -5.45
C PHE A 422 -7.77 -3.79 -5.54
N HIS A 423 -7.84 -3.23 -6.76
CA HIS A 423 -8.14 -1.81 -6.94
C HIS A 423 -9.52 -1.45 -6.34
N PHE A 424 -10.56 -2.20 -6.68
CA PHE A 424 -11.90 -1.94 -6.15
C PHE A 424 -12.00 -2.22 -4.64
N VAL A 425 -11.32 -3.28 -4.16
CA VAL A 425 -11.27 -3.61 -2.72
C VAL A 425 -10.56 -2.53 -1.90
N ALA A 426 -9.43 -2.04 -2.38
CA ALA A 426 -8.66 -1.02 -1.67
C ALA A 426 -9.42 0.32 -1.62
N ASN A 427 -10.09 0.71 -2.70
CA ASN A 427 -10.95 1.90 -2.71
C ASN A 427 -12.17 1.73 -1.81
N ASN A 428 -12.84 0.57 -1.81
CA ASN A 428 -13.94 0.28 -0.90
C ASN A 428 -13.50 0.34 0.58
N LEU A 429 -12.32 -0.19 0.90
CA LEU A 429 -11.76 -0.09 2.24
C LEU A 429 -11.46 1.37 2.64
N LEU A 430 -10.98 2.19 1.70
CA LEU A 430 -10.76 3.62 1.93
C LEU A 430 -12.09 4.35 2.20
N GLU A 431 -13.12 4.09 1.40
CA GLU A 431 -14.46 4.65 1.61
C GLU A 431 -15.02 4.24 2.98
N PHE A 432 -14.89 2.96 3.35
CA PHE A 432 -15.31 2.45 4.66
C PHE A 432 -14.51 3.06 5.81
N PHE A 433 -13.21 3.29 5.62
CA PHE A 433 -12.38 4.00 6.58
C PHE A 433 -12.88 5.43 6.81
N HIS A 434 -13.12 6.21 5.75
CA HIS A 434 -13.60 7.58 5.89
C HIS A 434 -14.97 7.66 6.55
N HIS A 435 -15.88 6.75 6.17
CA HIS A 435 -17.18 6.65 6.81
C HIS A 435 -17.06 6.34 8.32
N SER A 436 -16.25 5.34 8.67
CA SER A 436 -16.06 4.94 10.07
C SER A 436 -15.34 6.03 10.89
N TYR A 437 -14.40 6.75 10.28
CA TYR A 437 -13.60 7.77 10.94
C TYR A 437 -14.46 8.96 11.42
N SER A 438 -15.46 9.37 10.67
CA SER A 438 -16.39 10.42 11.09
C SER A 438 -17.12 10.05 12.38
N PHE A 439 -17.59 8.81 12.54
CA PHE A 439 -18.23 8.34 13.79
C PHE A 439 -17.25 8.24 14.95
N ILE A 440 -16.02 7.80 14.68
CA ILE A 440 -14.97 7.69 15.71
C ILE A 440 -14.62 9.06 16.29
N LEU A 441 -14.60 10.14 15.48
CA LEU A 441 -14.39 11.51 15.95
C LEU A 441 -15.52 11.97 16.88
N ASP A 442 -16.74 11.50 16.66
CA ASP A 442 -17.91 11.76 17.51
C ASP A 442 -17.96 10.85 18.75
N GLY A 443 -16.96 9.98 18.95
CA GLY A 443 -16.86 9.06 20.08
C GLY A 443 -17.60 7.73 19.89
N ASP A 444 -18.12 7.43 18.70
CA ASP A 444 -18.74 6.14 18.38
C ASP A 444 -17.72 5.17 17.74
N PHE A 445 -17.39 4.11 18.45
CA PHE A 445 -16.42 3.08 18.04
C PHE A 445 -17.10 1.79 17.54
N ALA A 446 -18.39 1.81 17.22
CA ALA A 446 -19.12 0.60 16.84
C ALA A 446 -18.55 -0.09 15.59
N LEU A 447 -18.11 0.67 14.57
CA LEU A 447 -17.55 0.16 13.34
C LEU A 447 -16.05 -0.21 13.42
N LEU A 448 -15.34 0.25 14.45
CA LEU A 448 -13.89 0.03 14.58
C LEU A 448 -13.46 -1.47 14.58
N PRO A 449 -14.17 -2.41 15.21
CA PRO A 449 -13.81 -3.83 15.16
C PRO A 449 -13.85 -4.42 13.75
N GLU A 450 -14.85 -4.08 12.93
CA GLU A 450 -14.98 -4.53 11.55
C GLU A 450 -13.89 -3.88 10.67
N LEU A 451 -13.71 -2.59 10.78
CA LEU A 451 -12.69 -1.85 10.05
C LEU A 451 -11.28 -2.38 10.36
N HIS A 452 -10.99 -2.65 11.64
CA HIS A 452 -9.71 -3.25 12.05
C HIS A 452 -9.52 -4.66 11.46
N ALA A 453 -10.56 -5.51 11.50
CA ALA A 453 -10.50 -6.86 10.96
C ALA A 453 -10.28 -6.85 9.44
N LEU A 454 -11.03 -6.02 8.70
CA LEU A 454 -10.91 -5.89 7.26
C LEU A 454 -9.54 -5.32 6.86
N SER A 455 -9.09 -4.23 7.49
CA SER A 455 -7.79 -3.63 7.16
C SER A 455 -6.63 -4.60 7.45
N ALA A 456 -6.70 -5.39 8.53
CA ALA A 456 -5.69 -6.40 8.85
C ALA A 456 -5.69 -7.55 7.84
N GLY A 457 -6.85 -8.15 7.60
CA GLY A 457 -6.98 -9.30 6.70
C GLY A 457 -6.66 -8.95 5.24
N LEU A 458 -7.21 -7.83 4.75
CA LEU A 458 -6.95 -7.38 3.37
C LEU A 458 -5.48 -6.99 3.18
N LYS A 459 -4.84 -6.32 4.16
CA LYS A 459 -3.39 -6.06 4.07
C LYS A 459 -2.61 -7.36 3.92
N ALA A 460 -2.91 -8.38 4.72
CA ALA A 460 -2.23 -9.67 4.65
C ALA A 460 -2.47 -10.37 3.30
N MET A 461 -3.72 -10.46 2.85
CA MET A 461 -4.09 -11.15 1.61
C MET A 461 -3.52 -10.43 0.38
N LEU A 462 -3.69 -9.11 0.28
CA LEU A 462 -3.26 -8.36 -0.89
C LEU A 462 -1.73 -8.36 -1.00
N SER A 463 -1.00 -8.18 0.10
CA SER A 463 0.47 -8.23 0.06
C SER A 463 1.01 -9.61 -0.34
N ASP A 464 0.44 -10.70 0.19
CA ASP A 464 0.78 -12.07 -0.21
C ASP A 464 0.56 -12.29 -1.72
N PHE A 465 -0.62 -11.92 -2.21
CA PHE A 465 -1.00 -12.18 -3.60
C PHE A 465 -0.29 -11.25 -4.58
N CYS A 466 -0.07 -9.99 -4.21
CA CYS A 466 0.74 -9.08 -5.03
C CYS A 466 2.19 -9.56 -5.13
N THR A 467 2.78 -10.06 -4.04
CA THR A 467 4.13 -10.65 -4.07
C THR A 467 4.19 -11.85 -5.01
N GLN A 468 3.23 -12.77 -4.92
CA GLN A 468 3.15 -13.94 -5.81
C GLN A 468 2.90 -13.51 -7.26
N GLY A 469 2.02 -12.53 -7.50
CA GLY A 469 1.70 -12.00 -8.83
C GLY A 469 2.89 -11.32 -9.50
N VAL A 470 3.64 -10.49 -8.76
CA VAL A 470 4.87 -9.84 -9.26
C VAL A 470 5.94 -10.89 -9.62
N GLU A 471 6.15 -11.90 -8.77
CA GLU A 471 7.08 -13.01 -9.07
C GLU A 471 6.61 -13.81 -10.30
N GLN A 472 5.32 -14.05 -10.44
CA GLN A 472 4.77 -14.72 -11.61
C GLN A 472 5.01 -13.92 -12.90
N CYS A 473 4.79 -12.60 -12.88
CA CYS A 473 5.09 -11.68 -13.97
C CYS A 473 6.59 -11.70 -14.32
N ARG A 474 7.46 -11.65 -13.32
CA ARG A 474 8.91 -11.71 -13.49
C ARG A 474 9.35 -13.00 -14.19
N ARG A 475 8.86 -14.15 -13.71
CA ARG A 475 9.17 -15.46 -14.29
C ARG A 475 8.62 -15.62 -15.71
N ALA A 476 7.46 -15.02 -15.99
CA ALA A 476 6.84 -15.03 -17.31
C ALA A 476 7.68 -14.29 -18.37
N CYS A 477 8.58 -13.40 -17.98
CA CYS A 477 9.53 -12.71 -18.86
C CYS A 477 10.83 -13.48 -19.12
N GLY A 478 10.97 -14.70 -18.59
CA GLY A 478 12.16 -15.55 -18.80
C GLY A 478 13.45 -14.94 -18.24
N GLY A 479 14.58 -15.11 -18.94
CA GLY A 479 15.88 -14.58 -18.50
C GLY A 479 15.92 -13.07 -18.36
N HIS A 480 15.19 -12.32 -19.19
CA HIS A 480 15.13 -10.86 -19.09
C HIS A 480 14.40 -10.39 -17.82
N GLY A 481 13.44 -11.17 -17.32
CA GLY A 481 12.79 -10.89 -16.03
C GLY A 481 13.72 -11.02 -14.81
N TYR A 482 14.90 -11.65 -14.97
CA TYR A 482 15.93 -11.74 -13.93
C TYR A 482 16.88 -10.53 -13.91
N SER A 483 16.96 -9.78 -15.02
CA SER A 483 17.74 -8.55 -15.11
C SER A 483 17.06 -7.42 -14.32
N LYS A 484 17.82 -6.68 -13.51
CA LYS A 484 17.30 -5.46 -12.85
C LYS A 484 16.76 -4.42 -13.85
N LEU A 485 17.33 -4.37 -15.07
CA LEU A 485 16.90 -3.44 -16.13
C LEU A 485 15.45 -3.69 -16.60
N SER A 486 14.88 -4.86 -16.28
CA SER A 486 13.45 -5.13 -16.51
C SER A 486 12.52 -4.38 -15.54
N GLY A 487 13.04 -3.85 -14.44
CA GLY A 487 12.25 -3.30 -13.32
C GLY A 487 11.64 -4.37 -12.41
N LEU A 488 11.36 -5.56 -12.91
CA LEU A 488 10.62 -6.62 -12.18
C LEU A 488 11.31 -7.10 -10.90
N PRO A 489 12.64 -7.32 -10.85
CA PRO A 489 13.31 -7.69 -9.61
C PRO A 489 13.16 -6.62 -8.51
N SER A 490 13.21 -5.34 -8.86
CA SER A 490 13.02 -4.23 -7.90
C SER A 490 11.58 -4.17 -7.40
N LEU A 491 10.58 -4.39 -8.26
CA LEU A 491 9.19 -4.48 -7.85
C LEU A 491 8.96 -5.66 -6.89
N LEU A 492 9.59 -6.81 -7.16
CA LEU A 492 9.48 -8.01 -6.31
C LEU A 492 10.09 -7.78 -4.92
N THR A 493 11.33 -7.28 -4.85
CA THR A 493 12.00 -7.06 -3.57
C THR A 493 11.24 -6.06 -2.71
N ARG A 494 10.68 -5.03 -3.34
CA ARG A 494 9.89 -4.00 -2.67
C ARG A 494 8.57 -4.54 -2.13
N VAL A 495 7.76 -5.23 -2.96
CA VAL A 495 6.45 -5.74 -2.53
C VAL A 495 6.58 -6.81 -1.45
N THR A 496 7.65 -7.61 -1.45
CA THR A 496 7.89 -8.67 -0.46
C THR A 496 7.97 -8.12 0.96
N ALA A 497 8.54 -6.95 1.17
CA ALA A 497 8.64 -6.32 2.48
C ALA A 497 7.25 -6.07 3.10
N SER A 498 6.24 -5.78 2.28
CA SER A 498 4.87 -5.53 2.73
C SER A 498 4.21 -6.74 3.41
N CYS A 499 4.71 -7.96 3.20
CA CYS A 499 4.24 -9.15 3.91
C CYS A 499 4.63 -9.16 5.40
N THR A 500 5.58 -8.32 5.80
CA THR A 500 6.19 -8.33 7.13
C THR A 500 5.91 -7.04 7.92
N TYR A 501 6.14 -5.87 7.32
CA TYR A 501 5.94 -4.62 8.03
C TYR A 501 4.45 -4.29 8.23
N GLU A 502 4.15 -3.42 9.21
CA GLU A 502 2.79 -3.05 9.66
C GLU A 502 1.93 -4.24 10.06
N GLY A 503 2.59 -5.27 10.56
CA GLY A 503 2.04 -6.55 10.99
C GLY A 503 2.36 -7.68 10.01
N GLU A 504 3.04 -8.72 10.53
CA GLU A 504 3.30 -9.96 9.78
C GLU A 504 1.97 -10.62 9.40
N ASN A 505 1.87 -11.14 8.18
CA ASN A 505 0.61 -11.53 7.57
C ASN A 505 -0.13 -12.63 8.35
N THR A 506 0.56 -13.63 8.91
CA THR A 506 -0.09 -14.68 9.72
C THR A 506 -0.77 -14.10 10.95
N VAL A 507 -0.08 -13.17 11.64
CA VAL A 507 -0.65 -12.48 12.80
C VAL A 507 -1.87 -11.64 12.42
N LEU A 508 -1.84 -10.99 11.27
CA LEU A 508 -2.98 -10.20 10.77
C LEU A 508 -4.17 -11.08 10.40
N TYR A 509 -3.95 -12.24 9.76
CA TYR A 509 -5.00 -13.22 9.52
C TYR A 509 -5.64 -13.68 10.85
N LEU A 510 -4.85 -13.91 11.89
CA LEU A 510 -5.34 -14.31 13.21
C LEU A 510 -6.11 -13.18 13.92
N GLN A 511 -5.80 -11.91 13.69
CA GLN A 511 -6.61 -10.79 14.18
C GLN A 511 -8.01 -10.80 13.54
N THR A 512 -8.07 -11.01 12.23
CA THR A 512 -9.35 -11.15 11.51
C THR A 512 -10.11 -12.40 12.00
N ALA A 513 -9.42 -13.53 12.21
CA ALA A 513 -10.05 -14.76 12.71
C ALA A 513 -10.76 -14.54 14.05
N ARG A 514 -10.17 -13.78 14.98
CA ARG A 514 -10.84 -13.44 16.27
C ARG A 514 -12.16 -12.71 16.05
N PHE A 515 -12.19 -11.78 15.09
CA PHE A 515 -13.42 -11.07 14.72
C PHE A 515 -14.46 -12.03 14.14
N LEU A 516 -14.08 -12.93 13.22
CA LEU A 516 -14.96 -13.90 12.58
C LEU A 516 -15.58 -14.88 13.59
N ILE A 517 -14.74 -15.47 14.46
CA ILE A 517 -15.17 -16.40 15.51
C ILE A 517 -16.14 -15.70 16.47
N LYS A 518 -15.82 -14.49 16.92
CA LYS A 518 -16.70 -13.71 17.79
C LYS A 518 -18.04 -13.39 17.11
N SER A 519 -18.01 -13.00 15.85
CA SER A 519 -19.21 -12.70 15.07
C SER A 519 -20.09 -13.93 14.93
N TYR A 520 -19.52 -15.10 14.61
CA TYR A 520 -20.25 -16.37 14.53
C TYR A 520 -20.84 -16.77 15.88
N LEU A 521 -20.08 -16.73 16.97
CA LEU A 521 -20.58 -17.06 18.31
C LEU A 521 -21.74 -16.16 18.76
N ASN A 522 -21.74 -14.89 18.33
CA ASN A 522 -22.85 -13.99 18.61
C ASN A 522 -24.15 -14.41 17.88
N THR A 523 -24.06 -14.97 16.67
CA THR A 523 -25.24 -15.50 15.97
C THR A 523 -25.90 -16.68 16.72
N GLN A 524 -25.08 -17.44 17.47
CA GLN A 524 -25.57 -18.62 18.24
C GLN A 524 -26.26 -18.25 19.57
N LYS A 525 -25.91 -17.08 20.16
CA LYS A 525 -26.46 -16.66 21.47
C LYS A 525 -27.89 -16.14 21.38
N SER A 526 -28.35 -15.71 20.22
CA SER A 526 -29.68 -15.12 20.04
C SER A 526 -30.34 -15.65 18.77
N PRO A 527 -30.71 -16.97 18.73
CA PRO A 527 -31.45 -17.52 17.59
C PRO A 527 -32.83 -16.83 17.52
N GLY A 528 -33.07 -16.02 16.52
CA GLY A 528 -34.34 -15.33 16.26
C GLY A 528 -34.46 -13.88 16.75
N SER A 529 -33.53 -13.35 17.56
CA SER A 529 -33.57 -11.94 17.98
C SER A 529 -32.53 -11.06 17.20
N ALA A 530 -31.70 -11.66 16.37
CA ALA A 530 -30.85 -10.90 15.46
C ALA A 530 -31.76 -10.26 14.40
N SER A 531 -32.27 -9.08 14.70
CA SER A 531 -32.76 -8.18 13.64
C SER A 531 -31.67 -8.15 12.56
N LYS A 532 -32.04 -8.21 11.27
CA LYS A 532 -31.13 -8.18 10.11
C LYS A 532 -30.13 -6.98 10.08
N GLY A 533 -30.13 -6.13 11.11
CA GLY A 533 -29.28 -4.96 11.29
C GLY A 533 -28.21 -5.07 12.39
N SER A 534 -28.00 -6.23 13.05
CA SER A 534 -27.08 -6.34 14.18
C SER A 534 -25.70 -6.93 13.85
N LEU A 535 -25.53 -7.57 12.69
CA LEU A 535 -24.22 -8.08 12.26
C LEU A 535 -23.49 -7.06 11.38
N PRO A 536 -22.16 -6.94 11.53
CA PRO A 536 -21.31 -6.20 10.60
C PRO A 536 -21.54 -6.67 9.15
N GLN A 537 -21.45 -5.72 8.20
CA GLN A 537 -21.82 -5.99 6.80
C GLN A 537 -20.93 -7.06 6.14
N SER A 538 -19.64 -7.07 6.47
CA SER A 538 -18.68 -8.03 5.92
C SER A 538 -18.95 -9.48 6.33
N VAL A 539 -19.70 -9.71 7.39
CA VAL A 539 -20.03 -11.03 7.94
C VAL A 539 -21.54 -11.35 7.92
N ALA A 540 -22.33 -10.54 7.21
CA ALA A 540 -23.79 -10.75 7.11
C ALA A 540 -24.18 -12.13 6.54
N TYR A 541 -23.31 -12.74 5.71
CA TYR A 541 -23.48 -14.08 5.15
C TYR A 541 -23.51 -15.20 6.21
N LEU A 542 -23.04 -14.95 7.44
CA LEU A 542 -23.10 -15.94 8.54
C LEU A 542 -24.52 -16.33 8.93
N THR A 543 -25.52 -15.54 8.57
CA THR A 543 -26.94 -15.80 8.80
C THR A 543 -27.73 -16.12 7.54
N ALA A 544 -27.06 -16.18 6.38
CA ALA A 544 -27.68 -16.58 5.12
C ALA A 544 -28.08 -18.06 5.14
N PRO A 545 -29.13 -18.46 4.38
CA PRO A 545 -29.50 -19.87 4.25
C PRO A 545 -28.33 -20.70 3.72
N ASP A 546 -28.08 -21.83 4.37
CA ASP A 546 -27.00 -22.76 3.98
C ASP A 546 -27.43 -23.57 2.75
N LEU A 547 -26.72 -23.45 1.63
CA LEU A 547 -26.89 -24.29 0.47
C LEU A 547 -26.01 -25.54 0.64
N ALA A 548 -26.64 -26.71 0.73
CA ALA A 548 -25.90 -27.95 0.92
C ALA A 548 -25.06 -28.36 -0.31
N ARG A 549 -25.42 -27.89 -1.51
CA ARG A 549 -24.73 -28.21 -2.77
C ARG A 549 -24.84 -27.06 -3.76
N CYS A 550 -23.81 -26.91 -4.58
CA CYS A 550 -23.78 -25.97 -5.69
C CYS A 550 -24.82 -26.34 -6.76
N PRO A 551 -25.67 -25.41 -7.21
CA PRO A 551 -26.71 -25.68 -8.21
C PRO A 551 -26.21 -25.75 -9.65
N ALA A 552 -24.93 -25.43 -9.95
CA ALA A 552 -24.39 -25.36 -11.30
C ALA A 552 -24.55 -26.69 -12.07
N GLN A 553 -25.04 -26.61 -13.32
CA GLN A 553 -25.21 -27.72 -14.22
C GLN A 553 -24.32 -27.63 -15.46
N THR A 554 -23.81 -26.44 -15.76
CA THR A 554 -23.00 -26.15 -16.94
C THR A 554 -21.79 -25.28 -16.60
N ALA A 555 -20.79 -25.25 -17.47
CA ALA A 555 -19.65 -24.34 -17.34
C ALA A 555 -20.09 -22.86 -17.36
N ALA A 556 -21.15 -22.50 -18.09
CA ALA A 556 -21.66 -21.12 -18.15
C ALA A 556 -22.25 -20.65 -16.81
N ASP A 557 -22.78 -21.55 -15.99
CA ASP A 557 -23.32 -21.19 -14.68
C ASP A 557 -22.22 -20.65 -13.76
N PHE A 558 -20.98 -21.11 -13.93
CA PHE A 558 -19.83 -20.63 -13.18
C PHE A 558 -19.39 -19.20 -13.53
N LEU A 559 -19.98 -18.59 -14.56
CA LEU A 559 -19.79 -17.18 -14.91
C LEU A 559 -20.88 -16.27 -14.30
N GLN A 560 -21.76 -16.82 -13.44
CA GLN A 560 -22.76 -16.04 -12.72
C GLN A 560 -22.18 -15.55 -11.37
N PRO A 561 -22.19 -14.23 -11.11
CA PRO A 561 -21.61 -13.66 -9.89
C PRO A 561 -22.21 -14.22 -8.60
N GLU A 562 -23.51 -14.47 -8.58
CA GLU A 562 -24.23 -15.03 -7.44
C GLU A 562 -23.73 -16.42 -7.10
N LEU A 563 -23.37 -17.23 -8.10
CA LEU A 563 -22.91 -18.61 -7.89
C LEU A 563 -21.55 -18.63 -7.19
N TYR A 564 -20.55 -17.93 -7.72
CA TYR A 564 -19.23 -17.98 -7.12
C TYR A 564 -19.14 -17.18 -5.81
N THR A 565 -19.95 -16.13 -5.64
CA THR A 565 -20.07 -15.40 -4.36
C THR A 565 -20.68 -16.31 -3.29
N THR A 566 -21.74 -17.05 -3.63
CA THR A 566 -22.36 -18.04 -2.73
C THR A 566 -21.39 -19.17 -2.41
N ALA A 567 -20.63 -19.65 -3.40
CA ALA A 567 -19.64 -20.72 -3.18
C ALA A 567 -18.56 -20.28 -2.17
N TRP A 568 -18.03 -19.07 -2.29
CA TRP A 568 -17.06 -18.55 -1.32
C TRP A 568 -17.68 -18.29 0.06
N ALA A 569 -18.93 -17.81 0.13
CA ALA A 569 -19.66 -17.67 1.39
C ALA A 569 -19.80 -19.03 2.10
N HIS A 570 -20.18 -20.08 1.36
CA HIS A 570 -20.31 -21.43 1.89
C HIS A 570 -19.00 -21.93 2.52
N VAL A 571 -17.88 -21.86 1.79
CA VAL A 571 -16.57 -22.31 2.30
C VAL A 571 -16.16 -21.47 3.52
N ALA A 572 -16.36 -20.16 3.50
CA ALA A 572 -16.06 -19.30 4.65
C ALA A 572 -16.87 -19.66 5.88
N VAL A 573 -18.18 -19.87 5.74
CA VAL A 573 -19.07 -20.31 6.84
C VAL A 573 -18.61 -21.65 7.41
N ARG A 574 -18.35 -22.63 6.55
CA ARG A 574 -17.90 -23.97 6.98
C ARG A 574 -16.60 -23.89 7.76
N LEU A 575 -15.57 -23.23 7.23
CA LEU A 575 -14.28 -23.13 7.91
C LEU A 575 -14.34 -22.34 9.22
N ILE A 576 -15.23 -21.33 9.34
CA ILE A 576 -15.48 -20.64 10.61
C ILE A 576 -16.17 -21.57 11.60
N LYS A 577 -17.17 -22.35 11.18
CA LYS A 577 -17.83 -23.38 12.02
C LYS A 577 -16.82 -24.43 12.51
N ASP A 578 -15.97 -24.94 11.61
CA ASP A 578 -14.93 -25.91 11.92
C ASP A 578 -13.90 -25.33 12.91
N SER A 579 -13.48 -24.06 12.71
CA SER A 579 -12.61 -23.33 13.64
C SER A 579 -13.19 -23.28 15.06
N VAL A 580 -14.48 -22.93 15.17
CA VAL A 580 -15.16 -22.85 16.48
C VAL A 580 -15.32 -24.22 17.09
N HIS A 581 -15.70 -25.22 16.29
CA HIS A 581 -15.86 -26.60 16.74
C HIS A 581 -14.56 -27.20 17.31
N HIS A 582 -13.45 -27.06 16.57
CA HIS A 582 -12.15 -27.56 17.05
C HIS A 582 -11.69 -26.84 18.32
N LEU A 583 -11.87 -25.53 18.40
CA LEU A 583 -11.54 -24.74 19.59
C LEU A 583 -12.33 -25.22 20.81
N GLN A 584 -13.66 -25.45 20.65
CA GLN A 584 -14.53 -25.93 21.70
C GLN A 584 -14.20 -27.38 22.13
N THR A 585 -13.90 -28.25 21.16
CA THR A 585 -13.52 -29.66 21.42
C THR A 585 -12.25 -29.74 22.28
N LEU A 586 -11.21 -28.97 21.95
CA LEU A 586 -9.97 -28.92 22.74
C LEU A 586 -10.22 -28.41 24.17
N ARG A 587 -11.04 -27.36 24.31
CA ARG A 587 -11.41 -26.84 25.64
C ARG A 587 -12.19 -27.84 26.48
N GLN A 588 -13.13 -28.57 25.87
CA GLN A 588 -13.89 -29.65 26.53
C GLN A 588 -12.98 -30.83 26.93
N ALA A 589 -11.92 -31.07 26.16
CA ALA A 589 -10.87 -32.05 26.47
C ALA A 589 -9.89 -31.60 27.57
N GLY A 590 -10.07 -30.37 28.11
CA GLY A 590 -9.27 -29.85 29.23
C GLY A 590 -8.10 -28.97 28.83
N ALA A 591 -7.92 -28.64 27.55
CA ALA A 591 -6.92 -27.64 27.11
C ALA A 591 -7.29 -26.25 27.65
N ASP A 592 -6.31 -25.49 28.11
CA ASP A 592 -6.53 -24.10 28.45
C ASP A 592 -6.85 -23.25 27.20
N GLU A 593 -7.26 -22.00 27.39
CA GLU A 593 -7.71 -21.14 26.31
C GLU A 593 -6.57 -20.82 25.32
N HIS A 594 -5.36 -20.64 25.81
CA HIS A 594 -4.20 -20.27 24.99
C HIS A 594 -3.68 -21.46 24.19
N ASP A 595 -3.62 -22.65 24.80
CA ASP A 595 -3.24 -23.88 24.14
C ASP A 595 -4.25 -24.30 23.08
N ALA A 596 -5.55 -24.24 23.39
CA ALA A 596 -6.62 -24.51 22.42
C ALA A 596 -6.57 -23.53 21.24
N TRP A 597 -6.37 -22.24 21.49
CA TRP A 597 -6.18 -21.25 20.44
C TRP A 597 -4.97 -21.56 19.57
N ASN A 598 -3.79 -21.82 20.17
CA ASN A 598 -2.56 -22.09 19.44
C ASN A 598 -2.68 -23.32 18.54
N GLN A 599 -3.29 -24.40 19.02
CA GLN A 599 -3.50 -25.65 18.27
C GLN A 599 -4.49 -25.51 17.10
N THR A 600 -5.31 -24.45 17.06
CA THR A 600 -6.31 -24.20 16.01
C THR A 600 -5.93 -23.07 15.06
N THR A 601 -4.77 -22.44 15.20
CA THR A 601 -4.36 -21.27 14.39
C THR A 601 -4.34 -21.54 12.89
N VAL A 602 -3.98 -22.74 12.46
CA VAL A 602 -3.90 -23.08 11.01
C VAL A 602 -5.28 -22.99 10.36
N ILE A 603 -6.31 -23.60 10.98
CA ILE A 603 -7.67 -23.53 10.44
C ILE A 603 -8.25 -22.12 10.57
N HIS A 604 -7.87 -21.35 11.59
CA HIS A 604 -8.26 -19.95 11.72
C HIS A 604 -7.76 -19.11 10.55
N VAL A 605 -6.50 -19.32 10.10
CA VAL A 605 -5.93 -18.65 8.92
C VAL A 605 -6.67 -19.08 7.65
N GLN A 606 -6.99 -20.37 7.49
CA GLN A 606 -7.77 -20.85 6.34
C GLN A 606 -9.17 -20.21 6.29
N ALA A 607 -9.87 -20.17 7.40
CA ALA A 607 -11.18 -19.53 7.50
C ALA A 607 -11.12 -18.04 7.15
N THR A 608 -10.08 -17.34 7.62
CA THR A 608 -9.86 -15.94 7.28
C THR A 608 -9.62 -15.74 5.80
N LYS A 609 -8.78 -16.56 5.16
CA LYS A 609 -8.51 -16.46 3.72
C LYS A 609 -9.78 -16.69 2.90
N ALA A 610 -10.61 -17.67 3.25
CA ALA A 610 -11.89 -17.90 2.58
C ALA A 610 -12.85 -16.71 2.73
N HIS A 611 -12.95 -16.14 3.95
CA HIS A 611 -13.72 -14.91 4.17
C HIS A 611 -13.24 -13.74 3.30
N LEU A 612 -11.92 -13.53 3.19
CA LEU A 612 -11.36 -12.45 2.39
C LEU A 612 -11.55 -12.66 0.89
N TYR A 613 -11.53 -13.89 0.40
CA TYR A 613 -11.95 -14.21 -0.97
C TYR A 613 -13.42 -13.83 -1.21
N TYR A 614 -14.32 -14.22 -0.29
CA TYR A 614 -15.72 -13.80 -0.36
C TYR A 614 -15.87 -12.28 -0.42
N VAL A 615 -15.19 -11.56 0.48
CA VAL A 615 -15.24 -10.08 0.53
C VAL A 615 -14.74 -9.48 -0.79
N THR A 616 -13.62 -9.98 -1.31
CA THR A 616 -13.03 -9.47 -2.57
C THR A 616 -13.95 -9.70 -3.76
N VAL A 617 -14.48 -10.91 -3.90
CA VAL A 617 -15.39 -11.26 -5.01
C VAL A 617 -16.66 -10.42 -4.93
N LYS A 618 -17.24 -10.27 -3.74
CA LYS A 618 -18.44 -9.46 -3.50
C LYS A 618 -18.21 -8.00 -3.86
N ILE A 619 -17.15 -7.38 -3.37
CA ILE A 619 -16.84 -5.97 -3.65
C ILE A 619 -16.61 -5.76 -5.16
N PHE A 620 -15.91 -6.67 -5.84
CA PHE A 620 -15.70 -6.54 -7.27
C PHE A 620 -17.02 -6.65 -8.04
N THR A 621 -17.90 -7.59 -7.66
CA THR A 621 -19.25 -7.71 -8.25
C THR A 621 -20.08 -6.44 -8.06
N GLU A 622 -20.13 -5.90 -6.83
CA GLU A 622 -20.85 -4.65 -6.53
C GLU A 622 -20.28 -3.44 -7.28
N ALA A 623 -18.97 -3.43 -7.56
CA ALA A 623 -18.36 -2.41 -8.40
C ALA A 623 -18.81 -2.51 -9.87
N LEU A 624 -19.00 -3.74 -10.38
CA LEU A 624 -19.50 -3.95 -11.75
C LEU A 624 -20.95 -3.47 -11.92
N GLU A 625 -21.81 -3.67 -10.92
CA GLU A 625 -23.20 -3.16 -10.96
C GLU A 625 -23.26 -1.64 -11.17
N LYS A 626 -22.30 -0.90 -10.61
CA LYS A 626 -22.19 0.57 -10.81
C LYS A 626 -21.79 0.95 -12.24
N LEU A 627 -21.29 0.01 -13.04
CA LEU A 627 -20.78 0.21 -14.40
C LEU A 627 -21.73 -0.30 -15.51
N GLU A 628 -22.93 -0.73 -15.17
CA GLU A 628 -23.92 -1.25 -16.15
C GLU A 628 -24.23 -0.26 -17.28
N SER A 629 -24.14 1.03 -17.02
CA SER A 629 -24.33 2.09 -18.04
C SER A 629 -23.19 2.18 -19.07
N GLN A 630 -22.07 1.46 -18.86
CA GLN A 630 -20.88 1.42 -19.71
C GLN A 630 -20.61 -0.04 -20.18
N PRO A 631 -21.42 -0.58 -21.10
CA PRO A 631 -21.47 -2.02 -21.36
C PRO A 631 -20.15 -2.64 -21.84
N ALA A 632 -19.33 -1.93 -22.60
CA ALA A 632 -18.04 -2.43 -23.06
C ALA A 632 -17.04 -2.58 -21.91
N ILE A 633 -16.96 -1.59 -21.00
CA ILE A 633 -16.10 -1.64 -19.81
C ILE A 633 -16.63 -2.67 -18.82
N HIS A 634 -17.94 -2.68 -18.58
CA HIS A 634 -18.58 -3.70 -17.73
C HIS A 634 -18.23 -5.10 -18.21
N GLN A 635 -18.34 -5.39 -19.53
CA GLN A 635 -18.07 -6.72 -20.07
C GLN A 635 -16.60 -7.15 -19.86
N VAL A 636 -15.63 -6.27 -20.10
CA VAL A 636 -14.21 -6.62 -19.97
C VAL A 636 -13.83 -6.81 -18.50
N LEU A 637 -14.34 -5.97 -17.60
CA LEU A 637 -14.11 -6.11 -16.15
C LEU A 637 -14.85 -7.32 -15.58
N LYS A 638 -16.03 -7.66 -16.09
CA LYS A 638 -16.77 -8.88 -15.73
C LYS A 638 -15.93 -10.13 -16.02
N ARG A 639 -15.26 -10.21 -17.18
CA ARG A 639 -14.35 -11.33 -17.50
C ARG A 639 -13.20 -11.45 -16.52
N LEU A 640 -12.66 -10.31 -16.04
CA LEU A 640 -11.61 -10.33 -15.01
C LEU A 640 -12.15 -10.74 -13.64
N SER A 641 -13.36 -10.33 -13.27
CA SER A 641 -14.03 -10.77 -12.04
C SER A 641 -14.27 -12.28 -12.06
N ASP A 642 -14.81 -12.79 -13.18
CA ASP A 642 -15.00 -14.24 -13.37
C ASP A 642 -13.68 -15.00 -13.27
N LEU A 643 -12.65 -14.50 -13.94
CA LEU A 643 -11.32 -15.14 -13.92
C LEU A 643 -10.74 -15.16 -12.49
N TYR A 644 -10.85 -14.07 -11.74
CA TYR A 644 -10.39 -14.00 -10.35
C TYR A 644 -11.11 -15.02 -9.47
N ALA A 645 -12.45 -15.04 -9.55
CA ALA A 645 -13.28 -15.95 -8.75
C ALA A 645 -12.98 -17.43 -9.08
N LEU A 646 -12.94 -17.79 -10.37
CA LEU A 646 -12.65 -19.14 -10.83
C LEU A 646 -11.21 -19.57 -10.53
N HIS A 647 -10.23 -18.68 -10.69
CA HIS A 647 -8.85 -18.95 -10.28
C HIS A 647 -8.76 -19.32 -8.81
N GLY A 648 -9.47 -18.56 -7.96
CA GLY A 648 -9.55 -18.84 -6.53
C GLY A 648 -10.19 -20.21 -6.22
N ILE A 649 -11.32 -20.55 -6.85
CA ILE A 649 -11.99 -21.84 -6.69
C ILE A 649 -11.04 -22.99 -7.12
N LEU A 650 -10.39 -22.89 -8.28
CA LEU A 650 -9.51 -23.93 -8.80
C LEU A 650 -8.24 -24.10 -7.94
N THR A 651 -7.71 -23.01 -7.38
CA THR A 651 -6.54 -23.05 -6.50
C THR A 651 -6.87 -23.68 -5.14
N ASN A 652 -8.10 -23.48 -4.65
CA ASN A 652 -8.58 -23.98 -3.35
C ASN A 652 -9.63 -25.10 -3.52
N ALA A 653 -9.57 -25.86 -4.62
CA ALA A 653 -10.59 -26.86 -4.94
C ALA A 653 -10.87 -27.87 -3.81
N GLY A 654 -9.84 -28.20 -3.00
CA GLY A 654 -9.98 -29.08 -1.85
C GLY A 654 -11.01 -28.59 -0.84
N ASP A 655 -11.09 -27.28 -0.58
CA ASP A 655 -12.06 -26.72 0.35
C ASP A 655 -13.51 -26.81 -0.13
N PHE A 656 -13.72 -26.74 -1.44
CA PHE A 656 -15.04 -26.86 -2.07
C PHE A 656 -15.51 -28.31 -2.22
N LEU A 657 -14.56 -29.26 -2.32
CA LEU A 657 -14.83 -30.69 -2.42
C LEU A 657 -15.03 -31.35 -1.06
N HIS A 658 -14.50 -30.77 0.02
CA HIS A 658 -14.38 -31.39 1.34
C HIS A 658 -15.73 -31.91 1.89
N ASP A 659 -16.78 -31.10 1.79
CA ASP A 659 -18.13 -31.43 2.25
C ASP A 659 -19.09 -31.78 1.11
N GLY A 660 -18.58 -31.86 -0.13
CA GLY A 660 -19.36 -32.17 -1.32
C GLY A 660 -20.21 -30.98 -1.82
N PHE A 661 -19.91 -29.75 -1.41
CA PHE A 661 -20.56 -28.55 -1.96
C PHE A 661 -20.35 -28.46 -3.48
N LEU A 662 -19.11 -28.67 -3.97
CA LEU A 662 -18.82 -28.93 -5.37
C LEU A 662 -18.46 -30.41 -5.58
N SER A 663 -18.93 -30.98 -6.67
CA SER A 663 -18.48 -32.27 -7.18
C SER A 663 -17.24 -32.12 -8.07
N GLY A 664 -16.51 -33.24 -8.30
CA GLY A 664 -15.40 -33.26 -9.24
C GLY A 664 -15.79 -32.80 -10.66
N ALA A 665 -16.99 -33.20 -11.13
CA ALA A 665 -17.51 -32.75 -12.43
C ALA A 665 -17.73 -31.22 -12.47
N GLN A 666 -18.17 -30.62 -11.37
CA GLN A 666 -18.35 -29.18 -11.28
C GLN A 666 -17.00 -28.43 -11.23
N ILE A 667 -15.96 -29.00 -10.63
CA ILE A 667 -14.59 -28.46 -10.73
C ILE A 667 -14.11 -28.49 -12.19
N ASP A 668 -14.42 -29.53 -12.97
CA ASP A 668 -14.09 -29.59 -14.38
C ASP A 668 -14.87 -28.55 -15.20
N MET A 669 -16.15 -28.30 -14.87
CA MET A 669 -16.95 -27.21 -15.46
C MET A 669 -16.32 -25.83 -15.15
N ALA A 670 -15.93 -25.58 -13.90
CA ALA A 670 -15.26 -24.34 -13.49
C ALA A 670 -13.93 -24.17 -14.24
N ARG A 671 -13.15 -25.25 -14.40
CA ARG A 671 -11.90 -25.24 -15.18
C ARG A 671 -12.14 -24.94 -16.66
N LYS A 672 -13.21 -25.52 -17.24
CA LYS A 672 -13.60 -25.21 -18.62
C LYS A 672 -13.95 -23.72 -18.76
N ALA A 673 -14.80 -23.18 -17.90
CA ALA A 673 -15.16 -21.77 -17.90
C ALA A 673 -13.92 -20.85 -17.77
N TYR A 674 -13.00 -21.18 -16.86
CA TYR A 674 -11.72 -20.48 -16.70
C TYR A 674 -10.89 -20.47 -17.99
N LEU A 675 -10.73 -21.63 -18.64
CA LEU A 675 -9.93 -21.74 -19.88
C LEU A 675 -10.61 -21.02 -21.04
N ASP A 676 -11.94 -21.04 -21.11
CA ASP A 676 -12.71 -20.35 -22.15
C ASP A 676 -12.61 -18.80 -22.03
N LEU A 677 -12.34 -18.23 -20.86
CA LEU A 677 -12.12 -16.80 -20.66
C LEU A 677 -10.78 -16.31 -21.22
N LEU A 678 -9.73 -17.16 -21.23
CA LEU A 678 -8.37 -16.74 -21.57
C LEU A 678 -8.25 -16.10 -22.96
N PRO A 679 -8.85 -16.63 -24.04
CA PRO A 679 -8.78 -16.04 -25.38
C PRO A 679 -9.47 -14.66 -25.46
N PHE A 680 -10.51 -14.41 -24.68
CA PHE A 680 -11.18 -13.12 -24.65
C PHE A 680 -10.33 -12.06 -23.95
N ILE A 681 -9.73 -12.42 -22.80
CA ILE A 681 -8.84 -11.52 -22.06
C ILE A 681 -7.56 -11.25 -22.86
N ARG A 682 -7.08 -12.26 -23.64
CA ARG A 682 -5.92 -12.12 -24.53
C ARG A 682 -6.06 -10.93 -25.50
N LYS A 683 -7.26 -10.73 -26.06
CA LYS A 683 -7.51 -9.63 -27.00
C LYS A 683 -7.39 -8.26 -26.35
N ASP A 684 -7.74 -8.16 -25.07
CA ASP A 684 -7.86 -6.91 -24.33
C ASP A 684 -6.64 -6.65 -23.42
N ALA A 685 -5.68 -7.59 -23.35
CA ALA A 685 -4.63 -7.60 -22.35
C ALA A 685 -3.75 -6.32 -22.36
N ILE A 686 -3.36 -5.83 -23.55
CA ILE A 686 -2.61 -4.56 -23.68
C ILE A 686 -3.46 -3.38 -23.23
N LEU A 687 -4.70 -3.30 -23.67
CA LEU A 687 -5.59 -2.18 -23.33
C LEU A 687 -5.87 -2.13 -21.82
N LEU A 688 -6.05 -3.29 -21.20
CA LEU A 688 -6.21 -3.41 -19.75
C LEU A 688 -4.97 -2.92 -18.99
N THR A 689 -3.77 -3.23 -19.47
CA THR A 689 -2.55 -2.71 -18.82
C THR A 689 -2.29 -1.24 -19.14
N ASP A 690 -2.69 -0.76 -20.32
CA ASP A 690 -2.60 0.65 -20.69
C ASP A 690 -3.57 1.53 -19.90
N ALA A 691 -4.69 0.99 -19.42
CA ALA A 691 -5.64 1.71 -18.58
C ALA A 691 -5.08 2.06 -17.18
N PHE A 692 -4.03 1.38 -16.71
CA PHE A 692 -3.30 1.81 -15.50
C PHE A 692 -2.48 3.08 -15.71
N ASP A 693 -2.30 3.49 -16.95
CA ASP A 693 -1.71 4.76 -17.40
C ASP A 693 -0.33 5.10 -16.84
N PHE A 694 0.53 4.09 -16.64
CA PHE A 694 1.91 4.30 -16.21
C PHE A 694 2.78 4.83 -17.34
N THR A 695 3.50 5.92 -17.06
CA THR A 695 4.55 6.43 -17.97
C THR A 695 5.79 5.52 -17.96
N ASP A 696 6.61 5.55 -19.00
CA ASP A 696 7.87 4.81 -19.06
C ASP A 696 8.83 5.19 -17.91
N GLN A 697 8.83 6.47 -17.51
CA GLN A 697 9.62 6.92 -16.37
C GLN A 697 9.13 6.29 -15.05
N CYS A 698 7.81 6.22 -14.85
CA CYS A 698 7.22 5.61 -13.66
C CYS A 698 7.44 4.10 -13.61
N LEU A 699 7.43 3.41 -14.77
CA LEU A 699 7.74 1.98 -14.85
C LEU A 699 9.23 1.70 -14.62
N ASN A 700 10.10 2.59 -15.07
CA ASN A 700 11.56 2.44 -15.04
C ASN A 700 11.99 1.03 -15.50
N SER A 701 11.54 0.61 -16.68
CA SER A 701 11.71 -0.74 -17.21
C SER A 701 12.04 -0.74 -18.70
N ALA A 702 13.11 -1.40 -19.08
CA ALA A 702 13.44 -1.59 -20.48
C ALA A 702 12.44 -2.51 -21.20
N LEU A 703 11.76 -3.44 -20.47
CA LEU A 703 10.80 -4.37 -21.07
C LEU A 703 9.39 -3.79 -21.21
N GLY A 704 9.03 -2.85 -20.32
CA GLY A 704 7.69 -2.30 -20.20
C GLY A 704 7.44 -1.02 -21.01
N CYS A 705 8.35 -0.63 -21.90
CA CYS A 705 8.25 0.61 -22.64
C CYS A 705 6.98 0.67 -23.50
N TYR A 706 6.36 1.87 -23.53
CA TYR A 706 5.09 2.09 -24.20
C TYR A 706 5.19 1.90 -25.72
N ASP A 707 6.31 2.32 -26.32
CA ASP A 707 6.56 2.19 -27.75
C ASP A 707 6.90 0.76 -28.21
N GLY A 708 7.21 -0.16 -27.28
CA GLY A 708 7.51 -1.55 -27.55
C GLY A 708 8.95 -1.85 -27.98
N HIS A 709 9.86 -0.89 -28.02
CA HIS A 709 11.28 -1.08 -28.38
C HIS A 709 12.11 -1.63 -27.21
N ALA A 710 11.69 -2.77 -26.66
CA ALA A 710 12.27 -3.34 -25.44
C ALA A 710 13.71 -3.83 -25.62
N TYR A 711 14.05 -4.40 -26.77
CA TYR A 711 15.40 -4.95 -27.03
C TYR A 711 16.43 -3.84 -27.20
N GLU A 712 16.07 -2.80 -27.92
CA GLU A 712 16.92 -1.62 -28.14
C GLU A 712 17.22 -0.93 -26.81
N ARG A 713 16.19 -0.71 -25.97
CA ARG A 713 16.37 -0.12 -24.63
C ARG A 713 17.21 -1.00 -23.71
N LEU A 714 16.95 -2.29 -23.70
CA LEU A 714 17.71 -3.23 -22.88
C LEU A 714 19.20 -3.20 -23.24
N PHE A 715 19.51 -3.20 -24.56
CA PHE A 715 20.89 -3.12 -25.04
C PHE A 715 21.53 -1.78 -24.70
N GLN A 716 20.84 -0.66 -24.96
CA GLN A 716 21.32 0.69 -24.65
C GLN A 716 21.60 0.87 -23.15
N TRP A 717 20.69 0.38 -22.27
CA TRP A 717 20.89 0.50 -20.84
C TRP A 717 22.04 -0.39 -20.35
N ALA A 718 22.20 -1.59 -20.92
CA ALA A 718 23.34 -2.45 -20.61
C ALA A 718 24.69 -1.77 -20.97
N GLN A 719 24.76 -1.05 -22.11
CA GLN A 719 25.97 -0.33 -22.50
C GLN A 719 26.39 0.77 -21.51
N LYS A 720 25.43 1.35 -20.77
CA LYS A 720 25.69 2.38 -19.74
C LYS A 720 26.16 1.80 -18.42
N SER A 721 26.17 0.48 -18.25
CA SER A 721 26.66 -0.14 -17.02
C SER A 721 28.11 0.28 -16.73
N PRO A 722 28.43 0.66 -15.47
CA PRO A 722 29.80 0.97 -15.06
C PRO A 722 30.81 -0.12 -15.42
N THR A 723 30.37 -1.39 -15.38
CA THR A 723 31.22 -2.52 -15.81
C THR A 723 31.59 -2.53 -17.28
N ASN A 724 30.86 -1.78 -18.12
CA ASN A 724 31.14 -1.64 -19.57
C ASN A 724 31.80 -0.30 -19.90
N THR A 725 31.67 0.71 -19.05
CA THR A 725 32.18 2.08 -19.30
C THR A 725 33.48 2.35 -18.55
N GLU A 726 33.72 1.69 -17.44
CA GLU A 726 34.95 1.77 -16.65
C GLU A 726 35.95 0.71 -17.11
N GLY A 727 37.25 0.95 -16.92
CA GLY A 727 38.27 -0.03 -17.21
C GLY A 727 38.05 -1.34 -16.42
N ASN A 728 38.67 -2.44 -16.87
CA ASN A 728 38.58 -3.73 -16.18
C ASN A 728 39.82 -4.01 -15.28
N PRO A 729 39.87 -3.50 -14.03
CA PRO A 729 40.99 -3.74 -13.13
C PRO A 729 41.20 -5.23 -12.81
N ALA A 730 40.13 -6.02 -12.83
CA ALA A 730 40.20 -7.45 -12.59
C ALA A 730 40.93 -8.19 -13.71
N TYR A 731 40.79 -7.72 -14.97
CA TYR A 731 41.53 -8.25 -16.08
C TYR A 731 43.03 -8.06 -15.87
N GLU A 732 43.47 -6.83 -15.62
CA GLU A 732 44.89 -6.52 -15.46
C GLU A 732 45.51 -7.25 -14.23
N LYS A 733 44.78 -7.29 -13.12
CA LYS A 733 45.28 -7.81 -11.85
C LYS A 733 45.26 -9.34 -11.78
N TYR A 734 44.23 -9.98 -12.33
CA TYR A 734 44.01 -11.41 -12.14
C TYR A 734 43.92 -12.23 -13.44
N ILE A 735 43.15 -11.77 -14.43
CA ILE A 735 42.89 -12.56 -15.64
C ILE A 735 44.12 -12.58 -16.56
N ARG A 736 44.73 -11.44 -16.83
CA ARG A 736 45.91 -11.32 -17.69
C ARG A 736 47.10 -12.15 -17.18
N PRO A 737 47.47 -12.15 -15.89
CA PRO A 737 48.51 -13.03 -15.37
C PRO A 737 48.21 -14.52 -15.54
N LEU A 738 46.93 -14.94 -15.37
CA LEU A 738 46.53 -16.32 -15.63
C LEU A 738 46.72 -16.71 -17.11
N LEU A 739 46.25 -15.88 -18.02
CA LEU A 739 46.38 -16.10 -19.48
C LEU A 739 47.84 -16.12 -19.94
N GLN A 740 48.71 -15.40 -19.27
CA GLN A 740 50.15 -15.34 -19.57
C GLN A 740 50.94 -16.42 -18.83
N GLY A 741 50.30 -17.38 -18.17
CA GLY A 741 50.96 -18.44 -17.39
C GLY A 741 51.76 -17.95 -16.18
N ARG A 742 51.52 -16.72 -15.72
CA ARG A 742 52.12 -16.15 -14.52
C ARG A 742 51.28 -16.54 -13.33
N ARG A 743 51.89 -17.18 -12.32
CA ARG A 743 51.21 -17.40 -11.03
C ARG A 743 50.89 -16.03 -10.44
N ALA A 744 49.60 -15.80 -10.16
CA ALA A 744 49.20 -14.63 -9.41
C ALA A 744 49.99 -14.57 -8.12
N ARG A 745 50.69 -13.47 -7.87
CA ARG A 745 51.25 -13.22 -6.55
C ARG A 745 50.10 -12.87 -5.64
N LEU A 746 49.69 -13.80 -4.80
CA LEU A 746 48.77 -13.58 -3.69
C LEU A 746 49.39 -12.68 -2.65
#